data_da6dc9d67f4c5feaf955d415e8574193
#
_entry.id   da6dc9d67f4c5feaf955d415e8574193
#
_cell.length_a   1.000
_cell.length_b   1.000
_cell.length_c   1.000
_cell.angle_alpha   90.00
_cell.angle_beta   90.00
_cell.angle_gamma   90.00
#
_symmetry.space_group_name_H-M   'P 1'
#
loop_
_entity.id
_entity.type
_entity.pdbx_description
1 polymer ?
#
loop_
_entity_poly.entity_id
_entity_poly.type
_entity_poly.pdbx_seq_one_letter_code
_entity_poly.pdbx_strand_id
1 'polypeptide(L)'
;MVHELPDDERWFSEVTAGPVLAALPAAMRERWVPPLAALADSGQQRLLLVFDSSLEHVALLLMLLQHGLSLLLVASDARPGELQRYAAQAAISHCLALDQGQLQVTRLEPGTGVPAQLPQRRGLYLLTSGTTGEPSLIFRDLQSWRDEGLRYCRLLQLGPEDRVLFIAPVYHAYALGWLWGALLAGCQVQICKPTELGTGLQALRHWASHAVVTPLLAGLLAQRGGPGTRPERLKGVMSGAGPVDGHLDQQFQQAFGIGLSRNYGSTESGAVFAGVAPLPPLSIGFPMPGIEVLQPGAPGQPFALKVRLEDGRLYDTGDIAEQSAAGYSIVGRESTAIRRGERWISPFEIESVLGSHPDVQDCAVRAVKSAQSGNDHVFAFVVWNPQRPWDPRLLREHCLAHLAPAKVPDRFERTPLIARSGNGKPLLSRRYRPASNQVLLEAAHAYKRSQLLLALWESGALQLSAQGLSVDQIAQRTGLHAHTLAVAFDTAQANGLLHEAPEAETPRDLEDLAAVLDLESFNCRHWNRLDAMLAVLHDGLDRRAFEQTPKHPQLQRRYQRAVAGADKQLAAQLTWRKALHNAPRAIALLDICATGAVYTQALLSRRRLDCRASRIVQLGGLNPPAADIPVHSHENLVQLDARGFDVIVLDNTLHQPEVAQALPALLERLGPDGQLIIDEIFFNDTASAAVGVDWLTHGGCQYPRQAEVVTALARQGFVAEQVWRRESTIYQCTMLFTRSLEK
;
A
#
# COMPACT_ATOMS: atom_id res chain seq x y z
N MET A 1 -14.81 39.73 1.76
CA MET A 1 -15.25 39.89 0.34
C MET A 1 -15.52 38.46 -0.15
N VAL A 2 -16.72 38.19 -0.63
CA VAL A 2 -17.01 36.96 -1.33
C VAL A 2 -16.21 37.06 -2.64
N HIS A 3 -15.24 36.18 -2.86
CA HIS A 3 -14.54 36.11 -4.14
C HIS A 3 -15.58 35.90 -5.23
N GLU A 4 -15.63 36.77 -6.24
CA GLU A 4 -16.47 36.56 -7.41
C GLU A 4 -16.09 35.19 -8.01
N LEU A 5 -17.09 34.33 -8.14
CA LEU A 5 -16.89 33.01 -8.75
C LEU A 5 -16.64 33.19 -10.24
N PRO A 6 -15.73 32.42 -10.86
CA PRO A 6 -15.61 32.34 -12.31
C PRO A 6 -16.96 32.06 -12.96
N ASP A 7 -17.19 32.55 -14.18
CA ASP A 7 -18.48 32.39 -14.87
C ASP A 7 -18.92 30.96 -15.03
N ASP A 8 -17.99 30.03 -15.16
CA ASP A 8 -18.23 28.58 -15.25
C ASP A 8 -18.63 27.95 -13.88
N GLU A 9 -18.49 28.68 -12.78
CA GLU A 9 -18.85 28.23 -11.42
C GLU A 9 -20.04 28.98 -10.81
N ARG A 10 -20.75 29.83 -11.55
CA ARG A 10 -21.95 30.58 -11.05
C ARG A 10 -23.04 29.66 -10.50
N TRP A 11 -23.21 28.47 -11.08
CA TRP A 11 -24.12 27.43 -10.60
C TRP A 11 -23.92 27.06 -9.13
N PHE A 12 -22.66 27.20 -8.63
CA PHE A 12 -22.33 26.89 -7.27
C PHE A 12 -23.00 27.83 -6.26
N SER A 13 -23.24 29.08 -6.63
CA SER A 13 -23.97 30.04 -5.80
C SER A 13 -25.45 29.61 -5.59
N GLU A 14 -26.10 29.00 -6.60
CA GLU A 14 -27.45 28.50 -6.48
C GLU A 14 -27.52 27.29 -5.54
N VAL A 15 -26.53 26.35 -5.63
CA VAL A 15 -26.41 25.21 -4.74
C VAL A 15 -26.19 25.66 -3.29
N THR A 16 -25.37 26.67 -3.07
CA THR A 16 -25.05 27.16 -1.71
C THR A 16 -26.16 28.03 -1.12
N ALA A 17 -27.04 28.58 -1.93
CA ALA A 17 -28.27 29.22 -1.45
C ALA A 17 -29.41 28.21 -1.11
N GLY A 18 -29.16 26.91 -1.37
CA GLY A 18 -30.15 25.84 -1.25
C GLY A 18 -30.47 25.43 0.20
N PRO A 19 -31.34 24.40 0.33
CA PRO A 19 -32.00 24.02 1.59
C PRO A 19 -31.02 23.55 2.69
N VAL A 20 -29.84 23.06 2.34
CA VAL A 20 -28.87 22.56 3.32
C VAL A 20 -28.33 23.70 4.21
N LEU A 21 -27.90 24.82 3.60
CA LEU A 21 -27.45 25.98 4.39
C LEU A 21 -28.63 26.68 5.09
N ALA A 22 -29.79 26.66 4.51
CA ALA A 22 -31.02 27.21 5.14
C ALA A 22 -31.44 26.41 6.38
N ALA A 23 -31.17 25.11 6.42
CA ALA A 23 -31.55 24.25 7.55
C ALA A 23 -30.68 24.46 8.79
N LEU A 24 -29.51 25.08 8.68
CA LEU A 24 -28.65 25.36 9.84
C LEU A 24 -29.11 26.60 10.61
N PRO A 25 -28.94 26.60 11.96
CA PRO A 25 -29.18 27.80 12.76
C PRO A 25 -28.31 28.97 12.31
N ALA A 26 -28.90 30.14 12.12
CA ALA A 26 -28.18 31.34 11.67
C ALA A 26 -26.98 31.65 12.57
N ALA A 27 -27.15 31.54 13.90
CA ALA A 27 -26.09 31.75 14.87
C ALA A 27 -24.89 30.80 14.71
N MET A 28 -25.07 29.59 14.18
CA MET A 28 -23.97 28.67 13.89
C MET A 28 -23.21 29.13 12.65
N ARG A 29 -23.92 29.49 11.58
CA ARG A 29 -23.33 30.01 10.34
C ARG A 29 -22.53 31.30 10.61
N GLU A 30 -23.10 32.23 11.36
CA GLU A 30 -22.44 33.49 11.73
C GLU A 30 -21.15 33.28 12.55
N ARG A 31 -21.10 32.27 13.41
CA ARG A 31 -19.91 31.91 14.16
C ARG A 31 -18.76 31.40 13.29
N TRP A 32 -19.07 30.75 12.18
CA TRP A 32 -18.04 30.19 11.30
C TRP A 32 -17.44 31.23 10.34
N VAL A 33 -18.20 32.29 9.99
CA VAL A 33 -17.75 33.29 9.02
C VAL A 33 -16.41 33.93 9.37
N PRO A 34 -16.15 34.43 10.60
CA PRO A 34 -14.88 35.08 10.89
C PRO A 34 -13.65 34.17 10.79
N PRO A 35 -13.63 32.93 11.35
CA PRO A 35 -12.48 32.07 11.19
C PRO A 35 -12.29 31.59 9.75
N LEU A 36 -13.35 31.39 8.97
CA LEU A 36 -13.25 31.01 7.55
C LEU A 36 -12.68 32.15 6.71
N ALA A 37 -13.11 33.38 6.95
CA ALA A 37 -12.55 34.56 6.28
C ALA A 37 -11.06 34.71 6.60
N ALA A 38 -10.68 34.59 7.89
CA ALA A 38 -9.28 34.64 8.30
C ALA A 38 -8.40 33.58 7.64
N LEU A 39 -8.93 32.36 7.46
CA LEU A 39 -8.22 31.29 6.74
C LEU A 39 -8.05 31.61 5.25
N ALA A 40 -9.08 32.12 4.59
CA ALA A 40 -9.02 32.54 3.19
C ALA A 40 -8.03 33.72 3.00
N ASP A 41 -8.08 34.71 3.89
CA ASP A 41 -7.18 35.89 3.86
C ASP A 41 -5.72 35.52 4.19
N SER A 42 -5.46 34.40 4.85
CA SER A 42 -4.10 33.92 5.15
C SER A 42 -3.32 33.40 3.93
N GLY A 43 -3.93 33.42 2.75
CA GLY A 43 -3.35 32.90 1.51
C GLY A 43 -3.38 31.36 1.40
N GLN A 44 -4.06 30.69 2.31
CA GLN A 44 -4.26 29.25 2.23
C GLN A 44 -5.24 28.93 1.10
N GLN A 45 -4.83 28.02 0.22
CA GLN A 45 -5.69 27.56 -0.88
C GLN A 45 -6.28 26.18 -0.61
N ARG A 46 -5.74 25.44 0.36
CA ARG A 46 -6.10 24.06 0.65
C ARG A 46 -6.14 23.80 2.15
N LEU A 47 -7.13 23.01 2.55
CA LEU A 47 -7.32 22.63 3.95
C LEU A 47 -7.65 21.14 4.05
N LEU A 48 -7.28 20.50 5.14
CA LEU A 48 -7.78 19.18 5.52
C LEU A 48 -9.03 19.38 6.37
N LEU A 49 -10.14 18.79 5.96
CA LEU A 49 -11.39 18.79 6.71
C LEU A 49 -11.65 17.38 7.28
N VAL A 50 -11.60 17.29 8.60
CA VAL A 50 -12.07 16.10 9.32
C VAL A 50 -13.59 16.07 9.20
N PHE A 51 -14.11 15.05 8.50
CA PHE A 51 -15.49 15.01 8.07
C PHE A 51 -16.23 13.86 8.78
N ASP A 52 -17.16 14.23 9.62
CA ASP A 52 -18.13 13.30 10.19
C ASP A 52 -19.45 13.48 9.46
N SER A 53 -19.94 12.45 8.80
CA SER A 53 -21.14 12.50 7.96
C SER A 53 -22.34 13.10 8.70
N SER A 54 -22.48 14.41 8.62
CA SER A 54 -23.57 15.20 9.21
C SER A 54 -23.91 16.41 8.32
N LEU A 55 -25.08 16.97 8.54
CA LEU A 55 -25.54 18.13 7.78
C LEU A 55 -24.66 19.37 8.02
N GLU A 56 -24.16 19.53 9.24
CA GLU A 56 -23.23 20.60 9.63
C GLU A 56 -21.92 20.51 8.85
N HIS A 57 -21.37 19.30 8.69
CA HIS A 57 -20.14 19.13 7.91
C HIS A 57 -20.36 19.38 6.41
N VAL A 58 -21.53 19.03 5.87
CA VAL A 58 -21.87 19.37 4.47
C VAL A 58 -21.98 20.88 4.30
N ALA A 59 -22.62 21.55 5.23
CA ALA A 59 -22.70 23.01 5.19
C ALA A 59 -21.36 23.70 5.31
N LEU A 60 -20.50 23.21 6.22
CA LEU A 60 -19.12 23.69 6.37
C LEU A 60 -18.31 23.47 5.08
N LEU A 61 -18.44 22.30 4.46
CA LEU A 61 -17.85 21.98 3.15
C LEU A 61 -18.25 23.03 2.10
N LEU A 62 -19.55 23.32 1.97
CA LEU A 62 -20.05 24.28 1.00
C LEU A 62 -19.53 25.70 1.29
N MET A 63 -19.52 26.14 2.56
CA MET A 63 -18.98 27.44 2.96
C MET A 63 -17.49 27.58 2.66
N LEU A 64 -16.68 26.55 2.95
CA LEU A 64 -15.25 26.55 2.64
C LEU A 64 -14.98 26.65 1.13
N LEU A 65 -15.72 25.91 0.34
CA LEU A 65 -15.65 26.00 -1.12
C LEU A 65 -16.08 27.39 -1.64
N GLN A 66 -17.09 28.05 -1.03
CA GLN A 66 -17.48 29.43 -1.37
C GLN A 66 -16.35 30.44 -1.10
N HIS A 67 -15.54 30.21 -0.07
CA HIS A 67 -14.36 31.03 0.22
C HIS A 67 -13.14 30.70 -0.67
N GLY A 68 -13.31 29.92 -1.74
CA GLY A 68 -12.26 29.65 -2.71
C GLY A 68 -11.27 28.56 -2.30
N LEU A 69 -11.57 27.79 -1.25
CA LEU A 69 -10.67 26.77 -0.70
C LEU A 69 -10.92 25.41 -1.34
N SER A 70 -9.85 24.65 -1.56
CA SER A 70 -9.93 23.23 -1.91
C SER A 70 -9.76 22.38 -0.65
N LEU A 71 -10.44 21.23 -0.58
CA LEU A 71 -10.52 20.47 0.66
C LEU A 71 -10.08 19.02 0.46
N LEU A 72 -9.26 18.52 1.38
CA LEU A 72 -9.02 17.09 1.56
C LEU A 72 -9.98 16.59 2.63
N LEU A 73 -10.89 15.69 2.23
CA LEU A 73 -11.85 15.08 3.14
C LEU A 73 -11.26 13.84 3.79
N VAL A 74 -11.26 13.80 5.12
CA VAL A 74 -10.76 12.68 5.90
C VAL A 74 -11.80 12.28 6.96
N ALA A 75 -12.00 10.99 7.15
CA ALA A 75 -12.96 10.48 8.12
C ALA A 75 -12.62 10.93 9.57
N SER A 76 -13.65 11.09 10.40
CA SER A 76 -13.51 11.58 11.79
C SER A 76 -12.81 10.61 12.74
N ASP A 77 -12.65 9.35 12.35
CA ASP A 77 -11.92 8.33 13.09
C ASP A 77 -10.42 8.27 12.77
N ALA A 78 -9.94 9.12 11.85
CA ALA A 78 -8.53 9.19 11.50
C ALA A 78 -7.68 9.68 12.67
N ARG A 79 -6.55 9.01 12.87
CA ARG A 79 -5.62 9.32 13.96
C ARG A 79 -4.71 10.51 13.62
N PRO A 80 -4.17 11.23 14.61
CA PRO A 80 -3.29 12.40 14.36
C PRO A 80 -2.13 12.12 13.42
N GLY A 81 -1.47 10.96 13.51
CA GLY A 81 -0.39 10.57 12.60
C GLY A 81 -0.84 10.34 11.15
N GLU A 82 -2.08 9.89 10.94
CA GLU A 82 -2.67 9.76 9.60
C GLU A 82 -3.01 11.12 9.02
N LEU A 83 -3.61 12.01 9.82
CA LEU A 83 -3.91 13.38 9.40
C LEU A 83 -2.63 14.11 8.97
N GLN A 84 -1.54 13.94 9.72
CA GLN A 84 -0.24 14.53 9.38
C GLN A 84 0.30 13.99 8.05
N ARG A 85 0.25 12.67 7.81
CA ARG A 85 0.69 12.04 6.55
C ARG A 85 -0.13 12.52 5.36
N TYR A 86 -1.46 12.52 5.48
CA TYR A 86 -2.35 12.95 4.41
C TYR A 86 -2.19 14.44 4.07
N ALA A 87 -2.02 15.26 5.10
CA ALA A 87 -1.75 16.67 4.93
C ALA A 87 -0.42 16.93 4.20
N ALA A 88 0.62 16.14 4.54
CA ALA A 88 1.91 16.20 3.86
C ALA A 88 1.82 15.84 2.37
N GLN A 89 1.06 14.78 2.02
CA GLN A 89 0.84 14.37 0.62
C GLN A 89 0.11 15.46 -0.19
N ALA A 90 -0.79 16.21 0.43
CA ALA A 90 -1.58 17.25 -0.21
C ALA A 90 -0.98 18.66 -0.08
N ALA A 91 0.20 18.79 0.52
CA ALA A 91 0.82 20.08 0.88
C ALA A 91 -0.13 21.00 1.65
N ILE A 92 -0.79 20.45 2.66
CA ILE A 92 -1.75 21.14 3.51
C ILE A 92 -1.12 21.41 4.87
N SER A 93 -1.25 22.65 5.36
CA SER A 93 -0.70 23.11 6.65
C SER A 93 -1.76 23.30 7.74
N HIS A 94 -3.04 23.20 7.42
CA HIS A 94 -4.13 23.41 8.37
C HIS A 94 -5.18 22.31 8.29
N CYS A 95 -5.57 21.83 9.47
CA CYS A 95 -6.66 20.85 9.64
C CYS A 95 -7.83 21.56 10.34
N LEU A 96 -9.01 21.35 9.82
CA LEU A 96 -10.26 21.80 10.40
C LEU A 96 -11.04 20.61 10.91
N ALA A 97 -11.54 20.74 12.13
CA ALA A 97 -12.51 19.82 12.73
C ALA A 97 -13.67 20.61 13.32
N LEU A 98 -14.83 19.96 13.33
CA LEU A 98 -16.02 20.51 13.98
C LEU A 98 -16.29 19.75 15.26
N ASP A 99 -16.18 20.41 16.41
CA ASP A 99 -16.48 19.82 17.72
C ASP A 99 -17.63 20.58 18.36
N GLN A 100 -18.74 19.89 18.63
CA GLN A 100 -19.96 20.45 19.21
C GLN A 100 -20.41 21.78 18.54
N GLY A 101 -20.31 21.86 17.22
CA GLY A 101 -20.65 23.03 16.44
C GLY A 101 -19.61 24.18 16.50
N GLN A 102 -18.48 23.98 17.15
CA GLN A 102 -17.35 24.90 17.16
C GLN A 102 -16.28 24.45 16.16
N LEU A 103 -15.79 25.40 15.36
CA LEU A 103 -14.72 25.16 14.41
C LEU A 103 -13.37 25.20 15.12
N GLN A 104 -12.66 24.08 15.08
CA GLN A 104 -11.28 23.96 15.58
C GLN A 104 -10.33 23.97 14.40
N VAL A 105 -9.33 24.88 14.45
CA VAL A 105 -8.29 24.99 13.43
C VAL A 105 -6.98 24.54 14.08
N THR A 106 -6.39 23.48 13.55
CA THR A 106 -5.10 22.95 14.01
C THR A 106 -4.06 23.15 12.91
N ARG A 107 -2.92 23.73 13.26
CA ARG A 107 -1.79 23.82 12.34
C ARG A 107 -1.06 22.49 12.31
N LEU A 108 -0.82 21.98 11.12
CA LEU A 108 -0.04 20.80 10.86
C LEU A 108 1.37 21.17 10.43
N GLU A 109 2.35 20.35 10.74
CA GLU A 109 3.71 20.57 10.28
C GLU A 109 3.79 20.30 8.77
N PRO A 110 4.36 21.22 7.97
CA PRO A 110 4.51 20.99 6.55
C PRO A 110 5.46 19.80 6.34
N GLY A 111 5.02 18.83 5.55
CA GLY A 111 5.86 17.70 5.15
C GLY A 111 7.06 18.18 4.33
N THR A 112 8.20 17.53 4.48
CA THR A 112 9.43 17.79 3.71
C THR A 112 9.39 17.27 2.27
N GLY A 113 8.29 16.62 1.87
CA GLY A 113 8.08 16.12 0.51
C GLY A 113 7.79 17.25 -0.49
N VAL A 114 8.38 17.19 -1.68
CA VAL A 114 8.02 18.07 -2.79
C VAL A 114 6.58 17.73 -3.19
N PRO A 115 5.62 18.68 -3.07
CA PRO A 115 4.26 18.40 -3.51
C PRO A 115 4.29 18.09 -5.01
N ALA A 116 3.61 17.03 -5.43
CA ALA A 116 3.24 16.88 -6.83
C ALA A 116 2.61 18.20 -7.30
N GLN A 117 2.80 18.57 -8.57
CA GLN A 117 2.14 19.79 -9.12
C GLN A 117 0.62 19.63 -8.92
N LEU A 118 0.12 20.24 -7.86
CA LEU A 118 -1.28 20.11 -7.51
C LEU A 118 -2.11 21.09 -8.35
N PRO A 119 -3.29 20.68 -8.82
CA PRO A 119 -4.14 21.53 -9.64
C PRO A 119 -4.44 22.86 -8.96
N GLN A 120 -4.42 23.95 -9.73
CA GLN A 120 -4.77 25.29 -9.22
C GLN A 120 -6.28 25.54 -9.15
N ARG A 121 -7.09 24.61 -9.71
CA ARG A 121 -8.55 24.71 -9.68
C ARG A 121 -9.10 24.32 -8.32
N ARG A 122 -10.26 24.90 -7.96
CA ARG A 122 -11.00 24.49 -6.76
C ARG A 122 -11.58 23.10 -6.90
N GLY A 123 -11.57 22.36 -5.80
CA GLY A 123 -12.12 21.01 -5.82
C GLY A 123 -11.89 20.26 -4.52
N LEU A 124 -12.13 18.98 -4.59
CA LEU A 124 -12.00 18.06 -3.46
C LEU A 124 -10.90 17.04 -3.73
N TYR A 125 -10.08 16.85 -2.72
CA TYR A 125 -9.12 15.76 -2.64
C TYR A 125 -9.74 14.63 -1.83
N LEU A 126 -9.61 13.41 -2.33
CA LEU A 126 -10.08 12.20 -1.68
C LEU A 126 -8.95 11.18 -1.63
N LEU A 127 -8.98 10.34 -0.61
CA LEU A 127 -8.03 9.25 -0.43
C LEU A 127 -8.63 7.95 -0.97
N THR A 128 -7.87 7.21 -1.77
CA THR A 128 -8.24 5.87 -2.22
C THR A 128 -7.29 4.85 -1.62
N SER A 129 -7.79 3.65 -1.31
CA SER A 129 -6.94 2.53 -0.90
C SER A 129 -6.09 2.10 -2.10
N GLY A 130 -4.86 2.58 -2.19
CA GLY A 130 -3.91 2.20 -3.23
C GLY A 130 -3.62 0.69 -3.21
N THR A 131 -3.31 0.11 -4.37
CA THR A 131 -2.88 -1.30 -4.50
C THR A 131 -1.55 -1.58 -3.81
N THR A 132 -0.79 -0.54 -3.47
CA THR A 132 0.51 -0.58 -2.80
C THR A 132 0.44 -0.51 -1.28
N GLY A 133 -0.78 -0.37 -0.70
CA GLY A 133 -1.01 -0.24 0.75
C GLY A 133 -0.99 1.21 1.26
N GLU A 134 -0.42 2.15 0.52
CA GLU A 134 -0.49 3.59 0.83
C GLU A 134 -1.69 4.23 0.11
N PRO A 135 -2.48 5.08 0.78
CA PRO A 135 -3.58 5.79 0.13
C PRO A 135 -3.08 6.73 -0.96
N SER A 136 -3.68 6.65 -2.14
CA SER A 136 -3.43 7.58 -3.23
C SER A 136 -4.36 8.79 -3.13
N LEU A 137 -3.83 9.97 -3.39
CA LEU A 137 -4.56 11.23 -3.37
C LEU A 137 -5.17 11.49 -4.74
N ILE A 138 -6.48 11.59 -4.82
CA ILE A 138 -7.24 11.88 -6.04
C ILE A 138 -7.86 13.27 -5.92
N PHE A 139 -7.63 14.10 -6.92
CA PHE A 139 -8.26 15.41 -7.02
C PHE A 139 -9.38 15.41 -8.06
N ARG A 140 -10.52 16.00 -7.71
CA ARG A 140 -11.61 16.30 -8.64
C ARG A 140 -12.05 17.74 -8.45
N ASP A 141 -12.08 18.50 -9.56
CA ASP A 141 -12.56 19.88 -9.56
C ASP A 141 -14.08 19.96 -9.40
N LEU A 142 -14.59 21.15 -9.10
CA LEU A 142 -16.02 21.36 -8.88
C LEU A 142 -16.86 21.03 -10.13
N GLN A 143 -16.32 21.25 -11.33
CA GLN A 143 -17.02 20.93 -12.57
C GLN A 143 -17.27 19.42 -12.70
N SER A 144 -16.27 18.60 -12.39
CA SER A 144 -16.39 17.14 -12.38
C SER A 144 -17.46 16.65 -11.38
N TRP A 145 -17.58 17.28 -10.23
CA TRP A 145 -18.64 16.97 -9.25
C TRP A 145 -20.04 17.39 -9.73
N ARG A 146 -20.12 18.56 -10.39
CA ARG A 146 -21.35 19.02 -11.01
C ARG A 146 -21.84 18.07 -12.11
N ASP A 147 -20.95 17.65 -12.99
CA ASP A 147 -21.29 16.77 -14.10
C ASP A 147 -21.80 15.42 -13.58
N GLU A 148 -21.14 14.85 -12.56
CA GLU A 148 -21.64 13.65 -11.88
C GLU A 148 -23.01 13.87 -11.23
N GLY A 149 -23.21 14.96 -10.52
CA GLY A 149 -24.49 15.32 -9.92
C GLY A 149 -25.61 15.44 -10.96
N LEU A 150 -25.33 16.08 -12.08
CA LEU A 150 -26.28 16.21 -13.19
C LEU A 150 -26.63 14.85 -13.82
N ARG A 151 -25.72 13.90 -13.87
CA ARG A 151 -26.01 12.53 -14.32
C ARG A 151 -27.11 11.88 -13.46
N TYR A 152 -26.97 12.01 -12.11
CA TYR A 152 -28.02 11.53 -11.19
C TYR A 152 -29.34 12.25 -11.36
N CYS A 153 -29.32 13.59 -11.50
CA CYS A 153 -30.54 14.38 -11.73
C CYS A 153 -31.27 13.90 -12.98
N ARG A 154 -30.56 13.69 -14.10
CA ARG A 154 -31.13 13.21 -15.36
C ARG A 154 -31.65 11.78 -15.28
N LEU A 155 -30.87 10.87 -14.68
CA LEU A 155 -31.21 9.45 -14.55
C LEU A 155 -32.48 9.23 -13.72
N LEU A 156 -32.59 9.94 -12.59
CA LEU A 156 -33.61 9.70 -11.58
C LEU A 156 -34.71 10.77 -11.59
N GLN A 157 -34.56 11.78 -12.45
CA GLN A 157 -35.50 12.93 -12.53
C GLN A 157 -35.71 13.60 -11.16
N LEU A 158 -34.58 13.82 -10.45
CA LEU A 158 -34.61 14.43 -9.13
C LEU A 158 -35.12 15.87 -9.19
N GLY A 159 -35.90 16.27 -8.19
CA GLY A 159 -36.44 17.61 -8.05
C GLY A 159 -36.60 18.03 -6.58
N PRO A 160 -37.07 19.29 -6.34
CA PRO A 160 -37.21 19.85 -4.99
C PRO A 160 -38.18 19.08 -4.08
N GLU A 161 -39.09 18.31 -4.65
CA GLU A 161 -40.03 17.44 -3.91
C GLU A 161 -39.38 16.20 -3.33
N ASP A 162 -38.19 15.84 -3.84
CA ASP A 162 -37.51 14.64 -3.43
C ASP A 162 -36.77 14.80 -2.11
N ARG A 163 -36.72 13.70 -1.36
CA ARG A 163 -36.10 13.59 -0.03
C ARG A 163 -35.05 12.50 -0.07
N VAL A 164 -33.80 12.92 -0.06
CA VAL A 164 -32.65 12.00 -0.20
C VAL A 164 -32.04 11.71 1.18
N LEU A 165 -32.08 10.45 1.55
CA LEU A 165 -31.50 9.92 2.79
C LEU A 165 -30.12 9.32 2.50
N PHE A 166 -29.10 9.85 3.16
CA PHE A 166 -27.74 9.30 3.12
C PHE A 166 -27.49 8.46 4.37
N ILE A 167 -27.20 7.18 4.18
CA ILE A 167 -26.69 6.27 5.22
C ILE A 167 -25.26 5.87 4.87
N ALA A 168 -24.93 5.82 3.56
CA ALA A 168 -23.55 5.74 3.12
C ALA A 168 -22.76 7.01 3.54
N PRO A 169 -21.51 6.87 4.03
CA PRO A 169 -20.74 8.01 4.49
C PRO A 169 -20.46 9.02 3.35
N VAL A 170 -20.84 10.29 3.56
CA VAL A 170 -20.77 11.33 2.51
C VAL A 170 -19.37 11.88 2.26
N TYR A 171 -18.35 11.45 2.99
CA TYR A 171 -16.94 11.72 2.66
C TYR A 171 -16.35 10.76 1.61
N HIS A 172 -17.07 9.70 1.23
CA HIS A 172 -16.70 8.82 0.13
C HIS A 172 -17.23 9.30 -1.21
N ALA A 173 -16.43 9.15 -2.26
CA ALA A 173 -16.74 9.61 -3.61
C ALA A 173 -18.16 9.23 -4.07
N TYR A 174 -18.59 8.00 -3.81
CA TYR A 174 -19.92 7.51 -4.18
C TYR A 174 -21.06 8.34 -3.59
N ALA A 175 -21.09 8.49 -2.26
CA ALA A 175 -22.16 9.23 -1.59
C ALA A 175 -22.02 10.74 -1.83
N LEU A 176 -20.81 11.23 -2.01
CA LEU A 176 -20.51 12.62 -2.31
C LEU A 176 -21.04 13.01 -3.72
N GLY A 177 -20.87 12.16 -4.73
CA GLY A 177 -21.45 12.38 -6.06
C GLY A 177 -22.99 12.46 -6.03
N TRP A 178 -23.60 11.59 -5.23
CA TRP A 178 -25.04 11.65 -4.98
C TRP A 178 -25.47 12.92 -4.24
N LEU A 179 -24.67 13.36 -3.26
CA LEU A 179 -24.93 14.62 -2.55
C LEU A 179 -24.96 15.81 -3.51
N TRP A 180 -24.01 15.90 -4.44
CA TRP A 180 -24.04 16.94 -5.48
C TRP A 180 -25.29 16.86 -6.34
N GLY A 181 -25.76 15.68 -6.71
CA GLY A 181 -27.03 15.51 -7.43
C GLY A 181 -28.22 16.02 -6.63
N ALA A 182 -28.32 15.67 -5.35
CA ALA A 182 -29.39 16.13 -4.47
C ALA A 182 -29.38 17.66 -4.28
N LEU A 183 -28.19 18.26 -4.12
CA LEU A 183 -28.03 19.70 -3.96
C LEU A 183 -28.38 20.45 -5.25
N LEU A 184 -27.95 19.99 -6.42
CA LEU A 184 -28.26 20.58 -7.73
C LEU A 184 -29.75 20.51 -8.06
N ALA A 185 -30.42 19.43 -7.66
CA ALA A 185 -31.84 19.27 -7.82
C ALA A 185 -32.71 20.00 -6.78
N GLY A 186 -32.09 20.62 -5.78
CA GLY A 186 -32.80 21.31 -4.69
C GLY A 186 -33.53 20.37 -3.74
N CYS A 187 -33.13 19.08 -3.67
CA CYS A 187 -33.74 18.08 -2.81
C CYS A 187 -33.58 18.41 -1.32
N GLN A 188 -34.52 17.91 -0.51
CA GLN A 188 -34.32 17.84 0.93
C GLN A 188 -33.32 16.71 1.26
N VAL A 189 -32.35 16.99 2.13
CA VAL A 189 -31.29 16.05 2.47
C VAL A 189 -31.34 15.71 3.95
N GLN A 190 -31.29 14.41 4.27
CA GLN A 190 -31.08 13.89 5.61
C GLN A 190 -29.90 12.94 5.60
N ILE A 191 -29.02 13.08 6.61
CA ILE A 191 -27.82 12.26 6.76
C ILE A 191 -27.93 11.52 8.08
N CYS A 192 -27.72 10.20 8.03
CA CYS A 192 -27.64 9.33 9.19
C CYS A 192 -26.28 8.64 9.19
N LYS A 193 -25.60 8.63 10.32
CA LYS A 193 -24.35 7.91 10.46
C LYS A 193 -24.57 6.40 10.36
N PRO A 194 -23.63 5.62 9.86
CA PRO A 194 -23.72 4.15 9.83
C PRO A 194 -23.98 3.52 11.22
N THR A 195 -23.61 4.20 12.29
CA THR A 195 -23.88 3.80 13.68
C THR A 195 -25.32 4.06 14.11
N GLU A 196 -26.06 4.91 13.40
CA GLU A 196 -27.45 5.32 13.69
C GLU A 196 -28.46 4.57 12.84
N LEU A 197 -28.24 3.27 12.60
CA LEU A 197 -29.10 2.46 11.70
C LEU A 197 -30.59 2.48 12.10
N GLY A 198 -30.90 2.62 13.37
CA GLY A 198 -32.30 2.75 13.82
C GLY A 198 -32.97 4.00 13.31
N THR A 199 -32.31 5.14 13.40
CA THR A 199 -32.77 6.44 12.84
C THR A 199 -32.85 6.36 11.32
N GLY A 200 -31.84 5.77 10.66
CA GLY A 200 -31.84 5.53 9.23
C GLY A 200 -33.01 4.68 8.76
N LEU A 201 -33.34 3.61 9.48
CA LEU A 201 -34.48 2.75 9.19
C LEU A 201 -35.82 3.49 9.30
N GLN A 202 -36.00 4.32 10.33
CA GLN A 202 -37.19 5.14 10.48
C GLN A 202 -37.30 6.18 9.36
N ALA A 203 -36.20 6.85 9.03
CA ALA A 203 -36.18 7.81 7.93
C ALA A 203 -36.48 7.14 6.56
N LEU A 204 -35.94 5.93 6.33
CA LEU A 204 -36.20 5.16 5.12
C LEU A 204 -37.69 4.82 5.00
N ARG A 205 -38.36 4.48 6.10
CA ARG A 205 -39.76 4.09 6.10
C ARG A 205 -40.73 5.24 5.96
N HIS A 206 -40.43 6.40 6.54
CA HIS A 206 -41.43 7.44 6.74
C HIS A 206 -41.08 8.77 6.07
N TRP A 207 -39.81 8.99 5.70
CA TRP A 207 -39.39 10.28 5.21
C TRP A 207 -38.83 10.25 3.78
N ALA A 208 -37.97 9.28 3.46
CA ALA A 208 -37.18 9.26 2.24
C ALA A 208 -38.02 8.97 0.96
N SER A 209 -37.74 9.70 -0.13
CA SER A 209 -38.11 9.27 -1.48
C SER A 209 -36.98 8.48 -2.14
N HIS A 210 -35.73 8.80 -1.81
CA HIS A 210 -34.54 8.07 -2.27
C HIS A 210 -33.58 7.83 -1.09
N ALA A 211 -32.85 6.72 -1.12
CA ALA A 211 -31.82 6.44 -0.14
C ALA A 211 -30.52 5.99 -0.81
N VAL A 212 -29.40 6.35 -0.18
CA VAL A 212 -28.04 6.07 -0.65
C VAL A 212 -27.35 5.19 0.42
N VAL A 213 -27.04 3.96 0.03
CA VAL A 213 -26.51 2.93 0.93
C VAL A 213 -25.30 2.23 0.31
N THR A 214 -24.51 1.54 1.14
CA THR A 214 -23.57 0.52 0.66
C THR A 214 -24.23 -0.86 0.75
N PRO A 215 -23.73 -1.90 0.06
CA PRO A 215 -24.25 -3.27 0.19
C PRO A 215 -24.32 -3.76 1.63
N LEU A 216 -23.28 -3.49 2.43
CA LEU A 216 -23.26 -3.84 3.85
C LEU A 216 -24.41 -3.18 4.62
N LEU A 217 -24.60 -1.87 4.44
CA LEU A 217 -25.65 -1.11 5.13
C LEU A 217 -27.06 -1.54 4.66
N ALA A 218 -27.20 -1.86 3.37
CA ALA A 218 -28.45 -2.42 2.85
C ALA A 218 -28.80 -3.75 3.51
N GLY A 219 -27.83 -4.64 3.69
CA GLY A 219 -28.01 -5.92 4.39
C GLY A 219 -28.40 -5.73 5.84
N LEU A 220 -27.73 -4.85 6.57
CA LEU A 220 -28.06 -4.53 7.96
C LEU A 220 -29.45 -3.90 8.13
N LEU A 221 -29.87 -3.04 7.20
CA LEU A 221 -31.21 -2.48 7.18
C LEU A 221 -32.26 -3.55 6.90
N ALA A 222 -32.02 -4.46 5.96
CA ALA A 222 -32.91 -5.55 5.66
C ALA A 222 -33.12 -6.51 6.86
N GLN A 223 -32.03 -6.87 7.51
CA GLN A 223 -32.08 -7.73 8.72
C GLN A 223 -32.87 -7.08 9.85
N ARG A 224 -32.66 -5.78 10.11
CA ARG A 224 -33.39 -5.03 11.16
C ARG A 224 -34.82 -4.66 10.77
N GLY A 225 -35.06 -4.49 9.49
CA GLY A 225 -36.37 -4.09 8.98
C GLY A 225 -37.42 -5.18 9.14
N GLY A 226 -37.02 -6.45 9.00
CA GLY A 226 -37.94 -7.57 8.92
C GLY A 226 -38.84 -7.50 7.67
N PRO A 227 -39.68 -8.51 7.40
CA PRO A 227 -40.57 -8.50 6.27
C PRO A 227 -41.54 -7.29 6.28
N GLY A 228 -41.68 -6.63 5.15
CA GLY A 228 -42.47 -5.42 5.05
C GLY A 228 -42.92 -5.07 3.64
N THR A 229 -43.74 -4.06 3.55
CA THR A 229 -44.19 -3.50 2.26
C THR A 229 -43.36 -2.27 1.91
N ARG A 230 -43.42 -1.87 0.62
CA ARG A 230 -42.75 -0.67 0.14
C ARG A 230 -43.29 0.57 0.87
N PRO A 231 -42.40 1.39 1.47
CA PRO A 231 -42.77 2.68 2.03
C PRO A 231 -43.43 3.56 0.95
N GLU A 232 -44.51 4.24 1.29
CA GLU A 232 -45.36 4.97 0.34
C GLU A 232 -44.56 6.00 -0.50
N ARG A 233 -43.62 6.71 0.12
CA ARG A 233 -42.83 7.75 -0.56
C ARG A 233 -41.59 7.21 -1.27
N LEU A 234 -41.16 6.01 -0.96
CA LEU A 234 -39.86 5.48 -1.40
C LEU A 234 -39.89 5.14 -2.89
N LYS A 235 -39.22 5.92 -3.71
CA LYS A 235 -39.06 5.73 -5.14
C LYS A 235 -37.93 4.77 -5.49
N GLY A 236 -36.78 4.86 -4.75
CA GLY A 236 -35.60 4.03 -5.01
C GLY A 236 -34.62 4.01 -3.88
N VAL A 237 -33.82 2.92 -3.81
CA VAL A 237 -32.66 2.81 -2.94
C VAL A 237 -31.47 2.46 -3.81
N MET A 238 -30.46 3.34 -3.84
CA MET A 238 -29.25 3.14 -4.63
C MET A 238 -28.17 2.55 -3.74
N SER A 239 -27.60 1.44 -4.18
CA SER A 239 -26.45 0.81 -3.58
C SER A 239 -25.21 0.96 -4.46
N GLY A 240 -24.12 1.42 -3.88
CA GLY A 240 -22.83 1.61 -4.58
C GLY A 240 -21.65 1.28 -3.69
N ALA A 241 -20.43 1.48 -4.23
CA ALA A 241 -19.17 1.16 -3.59
C ALA A 241 -18.93 -0.35 -3.31
N GLY A 242 -19.76 -1.22 -3.85
CA GLY A 242 -19.60 -2.68 -3.77
C GLY A 242 -20.64 -3.43 -4.60
N PRO A 243 -20.45 -4.71 -4.84
CA PRO A 243 -21.39 -5.53 -5.60
C PRO A 243 -22.69 -5.80 -4.81
N VAL A 244 -23.78 -5.92 -5.51
CA VAL A 244 -25.07 -6.39 -4.97
C VAL A 244 -25.39 -7.72 -5.61
N ASP A 245 -25.37 -8.78 -4.84
CA ASP A 245 -25.74 -10.12 -5.29
C ASP A 245 -27.24 -10.36 -5.20
N GLY A 246 -27.70 -11.50 -5.74
CA GLY A 246 -29.11 -11.85 -5.77
C GLY A 246 -29.71 -12.09 -4.38
N HIS A 247 -28.90 -12.58 -3.42
CA HIS A 247 -29.35 -12.85 -2.06
C HIS A 247 -29.64 -11.55 -1.29
N LEU A 248 -28.70 -10.59 -1.35
CA LEU A 248 -28.87 -9.28 -0.73
C LEU A 248 -30.07 -8.53 -1.33
N ASP A 249 -30.21 -8.55 -2.67
CA ASP A 249 -31.31 -7.87 -3.37
C ASP A 249 -32.66 -8.47 -2.96
N GLN A 250 -32.75 -9.80 -2.89
CA GLN A 250 -33.96 -10.51 -2.44
C GLN A 250 -34.29 -10.22 -0.96
N GLN A 251 -33.31 -10.24 -0.08
CA GLN A 251 -33.50 -9.87 1.34
C GLN A 251 -34.02 -8.45 1.47
N PHE A 252 -33.45 -7.51 0.71
CA PHE A 252 -33.86 -6.12 0.74
C PHE A 252 -35.28 -5.94 0.21
N GLN A 253 -35.61 -6.65 -0.87
CA GLN A 253 -36.96 -6.65 -1.44
C GLN A 253 -38.00 -7.24 -0.49
N GLN A 254 -37.66 -8.31 0.24
CA GLN A 254 -38.56 -8.87 1.26
C GLN A 254 -38.81 -7.90 2.42
N ALA A 255 -37.79 -7.11 2.80
CA ALA A 255 -37.90 -6.17 3.92
C ALA A 255 -38.63 -4.88 3.56
N PHE A 256 -38.48 -4.38 2.33
CA PHE A 256 -38.96 -3.05 1.93
C PHE A 256 -39.85 -3.04 0.67
N GLY A 257 -40.15 -4.19 0.09
CA GLY A 257 -41.00 -4.26 -1.10
C GLY A 257 -40.41 -3.60 -2.35
N ILE A 258 -39.10 -3.32 -2.36
CA ILE A 258 -38.38 -2.70 -3.49
C ILE A 258 -36.97 -3.31 -3.55
N GLY A 259 -36.49 -3.60 -4.77
CA GLY A 259 -35.13 -4.04 -5.02
C GLY A 259 -34.12 -2.89 -4.95
N LEU A 260 -32.85 -3.24 -4.89
CA LEU A 260 -31.75 -2.29 -4.86
C LEU A 260 -31.40 -1.81 -6.29
N SER A 261 -31.43 -0.53 -6.54
CA SER A 261 -30.80 0.13 -7.67
C SER A 261 -29.28 0.09 -7.50
N ARG A 262 -28.50 0.14 -8.56
CA ARG A 262 -27.05 -0.04 -8.53
C ARG A 262 -26.31 1.09 -9.18
N ASN A 263 -25.15 1.37 -8.63
CA ASN A 263 -24.24 2.39 -9.12
C ASN A 263 -22.82 1.81 -9.20
N TYR A 264 -22.14 2.10 -10.28
CA TYR A 264 -20.75 1.72 -10.50
C TYR A 264 -19.94 2.93 -10.95
N GLY A 265 -18.73 3.05 -10.38
CA GLY A 265 -17.78 4.10 -10.66
C GLY A 265 -16.55 4.00 -9.78
N SER A 266 -15.68 4.97 -9.86
CA SER A 266 -14.48 5.10 -9.05
C SER A 266 -14.36 6.49 -8.46
N THR A 267 -13.39 6.70 -7.58
CA THR A 267 -13.09 8.05 -7.07
C THR A 267 -12.64 8.98 -8.17
N GLU A 268 -11.91 8.46 -9.17
CA GLU A 268 -11.34 9.21 -10.29
C GLU A 268 -12.37 9.63 -11.33
N SER A 269 -13.30 8.74 -11.66
CA SER A 269 -14.30 8.95 -12.73
C SER A 269 -15.65 9.47 -12.22
N GLY A 270 -15.91 9.31 -10.92
CA GLY A 270 -17.27 9.38 -10.39
C GLY A 270 -18.12 8.21 -10.87
N ALA A 271 -19.44 8.34 -10.74
CA ALA A 271 -20.41 7.37 -11.23
C ALA A 271 -20.45 7.34 -12.75
N VAL A 272 -20.22 6.18 -13.36
CA VAL A 272 -20.22 6.00 -14.82
C VAL A 272 -21.31 5.05 -15.30
N PHE A 273 -21.75 4.11 -14.46
CA PHE A 273 -22.91 3.26 -14.73
C PHE A 273 -23.90 3.32 -13.58
N ALA A 274 -25.16 3.22 -13.91
CA ALA A 274 -26.21 3.01 -12.93
C ALA A 274 -27.39 2.24 -13.53
N GLY A 275 -28.14 1.60 -12.66
CA GLY A 275 -29.36 0.90 -13.02
C GLY A 275 -30.41 1.05 -11.93
N VAL A 276 -31.65 1.28 -12.34
CA VAL A 276 -32.82 1.32 -11.45
C VAL A 276 -33.38 -0.09 -11.33
N ALA A 277 -33.69 -0.52 -10.11
CA ALA A 277 -34.29 -1.82 -9.86
C ALA A 277 -35.66 -2.00 -10.58
N PRO A 278 -36.02 -3.22 -11.03
CA PRO A 278 -35.30 -4.49 -10.83
C PRO A 278 -34.14 -4.68 -11.81
N LEU A 279 -33.06 -5.28 -11.31
CA LEU A 279 -31.85 -5.56 -12.09
C LEU A 279 -31.40 -7.02 -11.87
N PRO A 280 -30.76 -7.67 -12.86
CA PRO A 280 -30.15 -8.96 -12.66
C PRO A 280 -29.07 -8.93 -11.56
N PRO A 281 -28.76 -10.05 -10.91
CA PRO A 281 -27.64 -10.14 -9.97
C PRO A 281 -26.33 -9.64 -10.60
N LEU A 282 -25.52 -8.92 -9.82
CA LEU A 282 -24.22 -8.36 -10.22
C LEU A 282 -24.25 -7.37 -11.41
N SER A 283 -25.43 -7.03 -11.95
CA SER A 283 -25.56 -5.99 -12.96
C SER A 283 -25.15 -4.63 -12.39
N ILE A 284 -24.43 -3.83 -13.15
CA ILE A 284 -24.13 -2.42 -12.87
C ILE A 284 -25.05 -1.45 -13.63
N GLY A 285 -26.05 -1.98 -14.34
CA GLY A 285 -26.97 -1.20 -15.15
C GLY A 285 -26.40 -0.81 -16.51
N PHE A 286 -26.65 0.43 -16.90
CA PHE A 286 -26.27 1.01 -18.18
C PHE A 286 -25.35 2.21 -18.00
N PRO A 287 -24.61 2.64 -19.04
CA PRO A 287 -23.85 3.88 -18.99
C PRO A 287 -24.76 5.05 -18.60
N MET A 288 -24.31 5.88 -17.67
CA MET A 288 -25.04 7.08 -17.28
C MET A 288 -25.07 8.11 -18.43
N PRO A 289 -26.03 9.04 -18.44
CA PRO A 289 -26.09 10.07 -19.46
C PRO A 289 -24.77 10.80 -19.66
N GLY A 290 -24.27 10.85 -20.91
CA GLY A 290 -22.97 11.46 -21.26
C GLY A 290 -21.76 10.55 -21.16
N ILE A 291 -21.95 9.30 -20.75
CA ILE A 291 -20.85 8.31 -20.70
C ILE A 291 -20.92 7.39 -21.92
N GLU A 292 -19.81 7.23 -22.62
CA GLU A 292 -19.66 6.34 -23.77
C GLU A 292 -18.76 5.16 -23.41
N VAL A 293 -19.22 3.93 -23.70
CA VAL A 293 -18.39 2.73 -23.56
C VAL A 293 -17.54 2.55 -24.81
N LEU A 294 -16.23 2.42 -24.63
CA LEU A 294 -15.30 2.26 -25.74
C LEU A 294 -15.11 0.78 -26.06
N GLN A 295 -15.21 0.42 -27.35
CA GLN A 295 -14.96 -0.92 -27.87
C GLN A 295 -15.64 -2.02 -27.03
N PRO A 296 -16.96 -1.97 -26.85
CA PRO A 296 -17.67 -3.01 -26.13
C PRO A 296 -17.48 -4.36 -26.83
N GLY A 297 -17.30 -5.42 -26.04
CA GLY A 297 -17.26 -6.80 -26.56
C GLY A 297 -18.61 -7.23 -27.17
N ALA A 298 -18.62 -8.32 -27.94
CA ALA A 298 -19.87 -8.92 -28.36
C ALA A 298 -20.71 -9.32 -27.13
N PRO A 299 -22.06 -9.33 -27.22
CA PRO A 299 -22.90 -9.74 -26.11
C PRO A 299 -22.49 -11.12 -25.55
N GLY A 300 -22.31 -11.21 -24.24
CA GLY A 300 -21.86 -12.41 -23.54
C GLY A 300 -20.35 -12.66 -23.62
N GLN A 301 -19.56 -11.73 -24.18
CA GLN A 301 -18.10 -11.83 -24.18
C GLN A 301 -17.48 -10.79 -23.25
N PRO A 302 -16.61 -11.20 -22.31
CA PRO A 302 -15.90 -10.29 -21.43
C PRO A 302 -14.90 -9.40 -22.20
N PHE A 303 -14.84 -8.11 -21.83
CA PHE A 303 -13.92 -7.13 -22.42
C PHE A 303 -13.40 -6.15 -21.33
N ALA A 304 -12.25 -5.51 -21.58
CA ALA A 304 -11.72 -4.47 -20.71
C ALA A 304 -12.63 -3.22 -20.78
N LEU A 305 -13.16 -2.82 -19.63
CA LEU A 305 -14.12 -1.73 -19.55
C LEU A 305 -13.41 -0.38 -19.58
N LYS A 306 -13.51 0.30 -20.70
CA LYS A 306 -13.00 1.65 -20.92
C LYS A 306 -14.15 2.57 -21.28
N VAL A 307 -14.15 3.77 -20.73
CA VAL A 307 -15.21 4.75 -20.97
C VAL A 307 -14.64 6.09 -21.38
N ARG A 308 -15.42 6.86 -22.13
CA ARG A 308 -15.21 8.28 -22.37
C ARG A 308 -16.18 9.06 -21.49
N LEU A 309 -15.66 10.00 -20.70
CA LEU A 309 -16.42 10.89 -19.85
C LEU A 309 -16.95 12.08 -20.67
N GLU A 310 -17.91 12.83 -20.11
CA GLU A 310 -18.53 14.01 -20.76
C GLU A 310 -17.50 15.08 -21.17
N ASP A 311 -16.42 15.23 -20.42
CA ASP A 311 -15.31 16.16 -20.71
C ASP A 311 -14.33 15.65 -21.78
N GLY A 312 -14.63 14.50 -22.39
CA GLY A 312 -13.82 13.87 -23.43
C GLY A 312 -12.65 13.02 -22.90
N ARG A 313 -12.37 13.01 -21.58
CA ARG A 313 -11.33 12.17 -21.01
C ARG A 313 -11.65 10.69 -21.18
N LEU A 314 -10.61 9.95 -21.57
CA LEU A 314 -10.67 8.49 -21.62
C LEU A 314 -10.29 7.93 -20.24
N TYR A 315 -11.11 7.03 -19.74
CA TYR A 315 -10.88 6.39 -18.45
C TYR A 315 -10.87 4.86 -18.58
N ASP A 316 -9.76 4.25 -18.23
CA ASP A 316 -9.63 2.80 -18.11
C ASP A 316 -10.00 2.41 -16.68
N THR A 317 -11.07 1.65 -16.52
CA THR A 317 -11.55 1.27 -15.19
C THR A 317 -10.67 0.21 -14.53
N GLY A 318 -9.86 -0.50 -15.31
CA GLY A 318 -9.11 -1.69 -14.88
C GLY A 318 -10.03 -2.87 -14.55
N ASP A 319 -11.30 -2.80 -14.91
CA ASP A 319 -12.28 -3.86 -14.70
C ASP A 319 -12.64 -4.54 -16.03
N ILE A 320 -13.00 -5.82 -15.94
CA ILE A 320 -13.51 -6.63 -17.05
C ILE A 320 -15.03 -6.65 -16.92
N ALA A 321 -15.71 -6.24 -17.96
CA ALA A 321 -17.17 -6.23 -18.04
C ALA A 321 -17.69 -7.19 -19.12
N GLU A 322 -18.93 -7.58 -18.96
CA GLU A 322 -19.71 -8.31 -19.95
C GLU A 322 -21.00 -7.56 -20.22
N GLN A 323 -21.41 -7.45 -21.49
CA GLN A 323 -22.64 -6.80 -21.91
C GLN A 323 -23.73 -7.84 -22.18
N SER A 324 -24.96 -7.55 -21.72
CA SER A 324 -26.17 -8.31 -22.01
C SER A 324 -27.32 -7.37 -22.40
N ALA A 325 -28.46 -7.91 -22.81
CA ALA A 325 -29.69 -7.12 -23.05
C ALA A 325 -30.17 -6.40 -21.77
N ALA A 326 -29.83 -6.91 -20.59
CA ALA A 326 -30.22 -6.34 -19.30
C ALA A 326 -29.17 -5.36 -18.71
N GLY A 327 -28.19 -4.96 -19.49
CA GLY A 327 -27.13 -4.04 -19.11
C GLY A 327 -25.76 -4.70 -19.01
N TYR A 328 -24.89 -4.06 -18.25
CA TYR A 328 -23.51 -4.49 -18.06
C TYR A 328 -23.34 -5.14 -16.68
N SER A 329 -22.43 -6.10 -16.61
CA SER A 329 -22.02 -6.74 -15.35
C SER A 329 -20.51 -6.77 -15.26
N ILE A 330 -19.97 -6.60 -14.05
CA ILE A 330 -18.52 -6.71 -13.81
C ILE A 330 -18.16 -8.18 -13.57
N VAL A 331 -17.30 -8.69 -14.41
CA VAL A 331 -16.73 -10.04 -14.29
C VAL A 331 -15.63 -10.07 -13.24
N GLY A 332 -14.83 -8.98 -13.14
CA GLY A 332 -13.77 -8.84 -12.14
C GLY A 332 -12.81 -7.73 -12.52
N ARG A 333 -11.82 -7.49 -11.66
CA ARG A 333 -10.71 -6.61 -12.00
C ARG A 333 -9.69 -7.35 -12.84
N GLU A 334 -9.06 -6.70 -13.80
CA GLU A 334 -8.00 -7.28 -14.62
C GLU A 334 -6.87 -7.90 -13.76
N SER A 335 -6.57 -7.25 -12.62
CA SER A 335 -5.58 -7.73 -11.66
C SER A 335 -6.03 -8.90 -10.78
N THR A 336 -7.33 -9.09 -10.55
CA THR A 336 -7.90 -10.08 -9.60
C THR A 336 -8.89 -11.05 -10.23
N ALA A 337 -9.35 -10.82 -11.46
CA ALA A 337 -10.23 -11.72 -12.17
C ALA A 337 -9.57 -13.09 -12.33
N ILE A 338 -10.35 -14.14 -12.13
CA ILE A 338 -9.91 -15.53 -12.23
C ILE A 338 -9.86 -15.89 -13.70
N ARG A 339 -8.75 -16.48 -14.14
CA ARG A 339 -8.61 -16.98 -15.51
C ARG A 339 -8.48 -18.50 -15.52
N ARG A 340 -9.37 -19.18 -16.24
CA ARG A 340 -9.26 -20.62 -16.51
C ARG A 340 -9.40 -20.88 -18.01
N GLY A 341 -8.27 -21.16 -18.66
CA GLY A 341 -8.15 -21.17 -20.10
C GLY A 341 -8.45 -19.79 -20.67
N GLU A 342 -9.37 -19.72 -21.63
CA GLU A 342 -9.83 -18.45 -22.22
C GLU A 342 -11.00 -17.82 -21.46
N ARG A 343 -11.47 -18.44 -20.38
CA ARG A 343 -12.63 -17.97 -19.62
C ARG A 343 -12.21 -17.08 -18.45
N TRP A 344 -12.86 -15.95 -18.36
CA TRP A 344 -12.85 -15.10 -17.18
C TRP A 344 -13.98 -15.53 -16.24
N ILE A 345 -13.68 -15.63 -14.95
CA ILE A 345 -14.61 -16.07 -13.91
C ILE A 345 -14.65 -14.98 -12.85
N SER A 346 -15.87 -14.60 -12.48
CA SER A 346 -16.12 -13.63 -11.43
C SER A 346 -15.92 -14.26 -10.04
N PRO A 347 -15.02 -13.74 -9.20
CA PRO A 347 -14.99 -14.13 -7.80
C PRO A 347 -16.34 -13.91 -7.10
N PHE A 348 -17.04 -12.80 -7.44
CA PHE A 348 -18.32 -12.44 -6.85
C PHE A 348 -19.45 -13.42 -7.19
N GLU A 349 -19.44 -14.02 -8.38
CA GLU A 349 -20.41 -15.06 -8.75
C GLU A 349 -20.24 -16.30 -7.86
N ILE A 350 -18.99 -16.66 -7.58
CA ILE A 350 -18.68 -17.80 -6.69
C ILE A 350 -19.05 -17.45 -5.25
N GLU A 351 -18.72 -16.23 -4.80
CA GLU A 351 -19.06 -15.75 -3.46
C GLU A 351 -20.58 -15.70 -3.24
N SER A 352 -21.34 -15.25 -4.23
CA SER A 352 -22.80 -15.21 -4.19
C SER A 352 -23.40 -16.60 -4.02
N VAL A 353 -22.90 -17.59 -4.76
CA VAL A 353 -23.36 -18.99 -4.62
C VAL A 353 -22.96 -19.54 -3.26
N LEU A 354 -21.74 -19.34 -2.81
CA LEU A 354 -21.31 -19.79 -1.48
C LEU A 354 -22.12 -19.15 -0.35
N GLY A 355 -22.39 -17.85 -0.46
CA GLY A 355 -23.20 -17.10 0.51
C GLY A 355 -24.65 -17.54 0.61
N SER A 356 -25.19 -18.21 -0.43
CA SER A 356 -26.54 -18.78 -0.41
C SER A 356 -26.64 -20.10 0.38
N HIS A 357 -25.50 -20.71 0.76
CA HIS A 357 -25.52 -21.93 1.57
C HIS A 357 -25.89 -21.60 3.04
N PRO A 358 -26.86 -22.32 3.66
CA PRO A 358 -27.41 -21.95 4.97
C PRO A 358 -26.39 -21.96 6.12
N ASP A 359 -25.31 -22.72 6.00
CA ASP A 359 -24.26 -22.79 7.03
C ASP A 359 -23.07 -21.85 6.76
N VAL A 360 -23.11 -21.04 5.68
CA VAL A 360 -22.10 -20.03 5.38
C VAL A 360 -22.52 -18.70 5.98
N GLN A 361 -21.73 -18.17 6.91
CA GLN A 361 -21.98 -16.86 7.53
C GLN A 361 -21.32 -15.72 6.77
N ASP A 362 -20.15 -15.97 6.18
CA ASP A 362 -19.41 -15.04 5.33
C ASP A 362 -18.46 -15.83 4.42
N CYS A 363 -18.16 -15.29 3.25
CA CYS A 363 -17.20 -15.92 2.33
C CYS A 363 -16.44 -14.89 1.52
N ALA A 364 -15.27 -15.29 1.02
CA ALA A 364 -14.50 -14.50 0.07
C ALA A 364 -13.67 -15.44 -0.81
N VAL A 365 -13.52 -15.10 -2.08
CA VAL A 365 -12.82 -15.90 -3.08
C VAL A 365 -11.56 -15.18 -3.55
N ARG A 366 -10.48 -15.93 -3.68
CA ARG A 366 -9.20 -15.44 -4.20
C ARG A 366 -8.62 -16.39 -5.24
N ALA A 367 -8.12 -15.80 -6.32
CA ALA A 367 -7.28 -16.53 -7.27
C ALA A 367 -5.80 -16.47 -6.86
N VAL A 368 -5.11 -17.57 -7.05
CA VAL A 368 -3.65 -17.65 -7.04
C VAL A 368 -3.21 -17.89 -8.46
N LYS A 369 -2.53 -16.88 -9.03
CA LYS A 369 -2.05 -16.94 -10.42
C LYS A 369 -1.08 -18.11 -10.60
N SER A 370 -1.33 -18.95 -11.61
CA SER A 370 -0.42 -20.03 -11.98
C SER A 370 0.60 -19.52 -13.00
N ALA A 371 1.88 -19.65 -12.66
CA ALA A 371 2.97 -19.29 -13.57
C ALA A 371 3.14 -20.25 -14.76
N GLN A 372 2.59 -21.46 -14.68
CA GLN A 372 2.90 -22.53 -15.62
C GLN A 372 1.72 -22.99 -16.47
N SER A 373 0.49 -22.91 -15.98
CA SER A 373 -0.66 -23.58 -16.65
C SER A 373 -1.64 -22.62 -17.34
N GLY A 374 -1.51 -21.32 -17.17
CA GLY A 374 -2.51 -20.35 -17.63
C GLY A 374 -3.87 -20.45 -16.92
N ASN A 375 -4.00 -21.38 -15.97
CA ASN A 375 -5.19 -21.57 -15.15
C ASN A 375 -4.93 -21.11 -13.71
N ASP A 376 -5.74 -20.19 -13.21
CA ASP A 376 -5.65 -19.76 -11.84
C ASP A 376 -6.23 -20.80 -10.88
N HIS A 377 -5.58 -20.99 -9.74
CA HIS A 377 -6.13 -21.76 -8.64
C HIS A 377 -7.08 -20.92 -7.80
N VAL A 378 -8.28 -21.42 -7.56
CA VAL A 378 -9.35 -20.71 -6.86
C VAL A 378 -9.50 -21.23 -5.44
N PHE A 379 -9.32 -20.34 -4.48
CA PHE A 379 -9.47 -20.59 -3.05
C PHE A 379 -10.71 -19.85 -2.53
N ALA A 380 -11.59 -20.58 -1.84
CA ALA A 380 -12.73 -20.01 -1.14
C ALA A 380 -12.44 -20.02 0.37
N PHE A 381 -12.47 -18.85 0.99
CA PHE A 381 -12.39 -18.68 2.44
C PHE A 381 -13.81 -18.55 2.97
N VAL A 382 -14.15 -19.36 3.97
CA VAL A 382 -15.53 -19.48 4.45
C VAL A 382 -15.58 -19.32 5.96
N VAL A 383 -16.39 -18.42 6.45
CA VAL A 383 -16.81 -18.35 7.85
C VAL A 383 -18.00 -19.29 7.97
N TRP A 384 -17.76 -20.43 8.60
CA TRP A 384 -18.74 -21.51 8.73
C TRP A 384 -19.48 -21.46 10.04
N ASN A 385 -20.73 -21.84 10.04
CA ASN A 385 -21.54 -21.93 11.25
C ASN A 385 -20.84 -22.80 12.31
N PRO A 386 -20.48 -22.25 13.48
CA PRO A 386 -19.72 -22.97 14.50
C PRO A 386 -20.48 -24.17 15.11
N GLN A 387 -21.81 -24.20 14.99
CA GLN A 387 -22.66 -25.28 15.50
C GLN A 387 -22.75 -26.47 14.52
N ARG A 388 -22.16 -26.37 13.34
CA ARG A 388 -22.15 -27.42 12.31
C ARG A 388 -20.75 -27.97 12.10
N PRO A 389 -20.59 -29.29 11.90
CA PRO A 389 -19.31 -29.85 11.48
C PRO A 389 -18.83 -29.23 10.18
N TRP A 390 -17.55 -28.90 10.09
CA TRP A 390 -16.95 -28.41 8.87
C TRP A 390 -16.81 -29.55 7.85
N ASP A 391 -17.49 -29.44 6.73
CA ASP A 391 -17.34 -30.38 5.60
C ASP A 391 -17.24 -29.60 4.27
N PRO A 392 -16.05 -29.49 3.67
CA PRO A 392 -15.86 -28.80 2.40
C PRO A 392 -16.52 -29.52 1.20
N ARG A 393 -16.94 -30.80 1.36
CA ARG A 393 -17.63 -31.51 0.30
C ARG A 393 -19.03 -30.93 0.08
N LEU A 394 -19.73 -30.56 1.13
CA LEU A 394 -21.04 -29.93 1.05
C LEU A 394 -20.98 -28.62 0.24
N LEU A 395 -19.94 -27.81 0.46
CA LEU A 395 -19.72 -26.59 -0.31
C LEU A 395 -19.40 -26.86 -1.76
N ARG A 396 -18.63 -27.90 -2.04
CA ARG A 396 -18.32 -28.30 -3.42
C ARG A 396 -19.57 -28.78 -4.15
N GLU A 397 -20.38 -29.61 -3.52
CA GLU A 397 -21.66 -30.07 -4.05
C GLU A 397 -22.62 -28.93 -4.30
N HIS A 398 -22.72 -27.99 -3.36
CA HIS A 398 -23.53 -26.78 -3.51
C HIS A 398 -23.04 -25.92 -4.68
N CYS A 399 -21.73 -25.71 -4.83
CA CYS A 399 -21.16 -25.00 -5.98
C CYS A 399 -21.45 -25.73 -7.29
N LEU A 400 -21.31 -27.06 -7.35
CA LEU A 400 -21.57 -27.84 -8.56
C LEU A 400 -23.05 -27.84 -8.98
N ALA A 401 -23.95 -27.66 -8.02
CA ALA A 401 -25.39 -27.55 -8.31
C ALA A 401 -25.77 -26.21 -8.95
N HIS A 402 -24.95 -25.14 -8.73
CA HIS A 402 -25.30 -23.78 -9.14
C HIS A 402 -24.28 -23.13 -10.09
N LEU A 403 -23.08 -23.70 -10.24
CA LEU A 403 -22.00 -23.18 -11.06
C LEU A 403 -21.50 -24.22 -12.07
N ALA A 404 -21.05 -23.73 -13.22
CA ALA A 404 -20.31 -24.58 -14.15
C ALA A 404 -19.04 -25.16 -13.47
N PRO A 405 -18.61 -26.39 -13.77
CA PRO A 405 -17.49 -27.06 -13.12
C PRO A 405 -16.18 -26.24 -13.12
N ALA A 406 -15.94 -25.44 -14.16
CA ALA A 406 -14.77 -24.55 -14.24
C ALA A 406 -14.79 -23.41 -13.22
N LYS A 407 -15.93 -23.08 -12.63
CA LYS A 407 -16.11 -22.01 -11.65
C LYS A 407 -16.00 -22.50 -10.20
N VAL A 408 -16.02 -23.81 -9.98
CA VAL A 408 -15.96 -24.38 -8.63
C VAL A 408 -14.57 -24.19 -8.03
N PRO A 409 -14.47 -23.69 -6.78
CA PRO A 409 -13.20 -23.53 -6.10
C PRO A 409 -12.41 -24.84 -6.00
N ASP A 410 -11.09 -24.75 -6.20
CA ASP A 410 -10.20 -25.90 -6.03
C ASP A 410 -10.09 -26.29 -4.57
N ARG A 411 -10.15 -25.28 -3.68
CA ARG A 411 -10.01 -25.49 -2.24
C ARG A 411 -10.94 -24.58 -1.45
N PHE A 412 -11.53 -25.15 -0.40
CA PHE A 412 -12.32 -24.43 0.61
C PHE A 412 -11.55 -24.40 1.92
N GLU A 413 -11.38 -23.22 2.47
CA GLU A 413 -10.67 -23.00 3.74
C GLU A 413 -11.61 -22.38 4.78
N ARG A 414 -11.77 -23.05 5.93
CA ARG A 414 -12.50 -22.47 7.06
C ARG A 414 -11.67 -21.34 7.67
N THR A 415 -12.33 -20.22 7.96
CA THR A 415 -11.74 -19.09 8.65
C THR A 415 -12.68 -18.60 9.75
N PRO A 416 -12.15 -18.14 10.88
CA PRO A 416 -13.01 -17.59 11.94
C PRO A 416 -13.60 -16.23 11.57
N LEU A 417 -12.94 -15.46 10.69
CA LEU A 417 -13.33 -14.10 10.32
C LEU A 417 -12.77 -13.76 8.94
N ILE A 418 -13.51 -12.97 8.17
CA ILE A 418 -13.02 -12.27 6.99
C ILE A 418 -12.93 -10.78 7.33
N ALA A 419 -11.71 -10.27 7.47
CA ALA A 419 -11.49 -8.85 7.66
C ALA A 419 -11.98 -8.08 6.43
N ARG A 420 -12.65 -6.94 6.63
CA ARG A 420 -13.16 -6.08 5.56
C ARG A 420 -12.71 -4.65 5.78
N SER A 421 -12.48 -3.92 4.68
CA SER A 421 -12.25 -2.48 4.72
C SER A 421 -13.51 -1.73 5.16
N GLY A 422 -13.40 -0.44 5.48
CA GLY A 422 -14.54 0.42 5.80
C GLY A 422 -15.63 0.42 4.72
N ASN A 423 -15.29 0.10 3.47
CA ASN A 423 -16.22 -0.03 2.34
C ASN A 423 -16.73 -1.47 2.14
N GLY A 424 -16.51 -2.37 3.10
CA GLY A 424 -16.97 -3.76 3.04
C GLY A 424 -16.17 -4.69 2.12
N LYS A 425 -15.10 -4.23 1.47
CA LYS A 425 -14.26 -5.09 0.61
C LYS A 425 -13.46 -6.08 1.45
N PRO A 426 -13.43 -7.39 1.10
CA PRO A 426 -12.66 -8.36 1.83
C PRO A 426 -11.16 -8.07 1.74
N LEU A 427 -10.50 -8.02 2.89
CA LEU A 427 -9.06 -7.88 3.02
C LEU A 427 -8.44 -9.28 3.06
N LEU A 428 -8.30 -9.90 1.92
CA LEU A 428 -7.66 -11.20 1.75
C LEU A 428 -6.14 -11.04 1.66
N SER A 429 -5.53 -10.48 2.71
CA SER A 429 -4.09 -10.38 2.83
C SER A 429 -3.45 -11.77 2.94
N ARG A 430 -2.13 -11.85 2.72
CA ARG A 430 -1.36 -13.08 2.92
C ARG A 430 -1.61 -13.62 4.33
N ARG A 431 -1.98 -14.89 4.44
CA ARG A 431 -2.15 -15.57 5.72
C ARG A 431 -0.90 -16.39 6.01
N TYR A 432 -0.41 -16.23 7.21
CA TYR A 432 0.71 -17.00 7.71
C TYR A 432 0.21 -17.93 8.81
N ARG A 433 0.68 -19.18 8.79
CA ARG A 433 0.43 -20.14 9.87
C ARG A 433 1.74 -20.38 10.60
N PRO A 434 1.72 -20.53 11.92
CA PRO A 434 2.89 -20.96 12.64
C PRO A 434 3.48 -22.24 12.04
N ALA A 435 4.79 -22.35 12.04
CA ALA A 435 5.49 -23.57 11.69
C ALA A 435 5.18 -24.70 12.71
N SER A 436 5.74 -25.89 12.50
CA SER A 436 5.60 -26.97 13.48
C SER A 436 6.13 -26.57 14.86
N ASN A 437 5.61 -27.20 15.90
CA ASN A 437 6.07 -26.94 17.28
C ASN A 437 7.56 -27.13 17.44
N GLN A 438 8.15 -28.07 16.75
CA GLN A 438 9.61 -28.31 16.76
C GLN A 438 10.35 -27.09 16.23
N VAL A 439 9.98 -26.55 15.06
CA VAL A 439 10.63 -25.36 14.47
C VAL A 439 10.48 -24.14 15.36
N LEU A 440 9.30 -23.96 15.98
CA LEU A 440 9.07 -22.84 16.90
C LEU A 440 9.91 -22.94 18.17
N LEU A 441 10.05 -24.16 18.74
CA LEU A 441 10.90 -24.41 19.90
C LEU A 441 12.38 -24.23 19.58
N GLU A 442 12.84 -24.72 18.43
CA GLU A 442 14.21 -24.51 17.95
C GLU A 442 14.50 -23.01 17.80
N ALA A 443 13.60 -22.26 17.18
CA ALA A 443 13.72 -20.81 17.04
C ALA A 443 13.71 -20.11 18.41
N ALA A 444 12.82 -20.52 19.33
CA ALA A 444 12.74 -19.95 20.68
C ALA A 444 13.99 -20.23 21.52
N HIS A 445 14.77 -21.26 21.20
CA HIS A 445 16.03 -21.58 21.88
C HIS A 445 17.27 -21.05 21.15
N ALA A 446 17.17 -20.69 19.88
CA ALA A 446 18.29 -20.26 19.06
C ALA A 446 19.03 -19.04 19.65
N TYR A 447 18.30 -18.11 20.30
CA TYR A 447 18.90 -16.95 20.94
C TYR A 447 19.93 -17.34 22.02
N LYS A 448 19.73 -18.46 22.74
CA LYS A 448 20.67 -18.92 23.79
C LYS A 448 22.01 -19.31 23.20
N ARG A 449 22.00 -19.98 22.05
CA ARG A 449 23.22 -20.31 21.30
C ARG A 449 23.93 -19.05 20.84
N SER A 450 23.18 -18.09 20.29
CA SER A 450 23.74 -16.80 19.86
C SER A 450 24.33 -16.02 21.03
N GLN A 451 23.66 -15.96 22.18
CA GLN A 451 24.14 -15.30 23.38
C GLN A 451 25.47 -15.94 23.88
N LEU A 452 25.56 -17.28 23.90
CA LEU A 452 26.75 -17.97 24.28
C LEU A 452 27.94 -17.68 23.33
N LEU A 453 27.67 -17.75 22.02
CA LEU A 453 28.69 -17.43 21.00
C LEU A 453 29.19 -16.00 21.14
N LEU A 454 28.29 -15.02 21.26
CA LEU A 454 28.66 -13.60 21.37
C LEU A 454 29.35 -13.28 22.70
N ALA A 455 29.00 -13.97 23.79
CA ALA A 455 29.71 -13.85 25.08
C ALA A 455 31.14 -14.38 25.00
N LEU A 456 31.34 -15.54 24.37
CA LEU A 456 32.69 -16.11 24.14
C LEU A 456 33.53 -15.23 23.19
N TRP A 457 32.88 -14.61 22.20
CA TRP A 457 33.51 -13.63 21.30
C TRP A 457 33.95 -12.37 22.04
N GLU A 458 33.03 -11.71 22.73
CA GLU A 458 33.31 -10.43 23.41
C GLU A 458 34.30 -10.55 24.57
N SER A 459 34.31 -11.70 25.23
CA SER A 459 35.31 -11.98 26.27
C SER A 459 36.73 -12.25 25.73
N GLY A 460 36.88 -12.42 24.43
CA GLY A 460 38.13 -12.83 23.79
C GLY A 460 38.43 -14.32 23.90
N ALA A 461 37.55 -15.09 24.55
CA ALA A 461 37.80 -16.52 24.79
C ALA A 461 37.75 -17.33 23.48
N LEU A 462 36.84 -16.98 22.55
CA LEU A 462 36.72 -17.66 21.26
C LEU A 462 38.00 -17.45 20.39
N GLN A 463 38.52 -16.22 20.37
CA GLN A 463 39.72 -15.87 19.59
C GLN A 463 40.97 -16.60 20.12
N LEU A 464 41.12 -16.67 21.44
CA LEU A 464 42.24 -17.36 22.08
C LEU A 464 42.11 -18.88 21.92
N SER A 465 40.90 -19.43 21.96
CA SER A 465 40.65 -20.84 21.67
C SER A 465 41.02 -21.17 20.22
N ALA A 466 40.68 -20.33 19.28
CA ALA A 466 41.04 -20.49 17.86
C ALA A 466 42.56 -20.44 17.63
N GLN A 467 43.31 -19.79 18.53
CA GLN A 467 44.80 -19.77 18.56
C GLN A 467 45.40 -21.02 19.21
N GLY A 468 44.56 -21.97 19.68
CA GLY A 468 45.01 -23.21 20.28
C GLY A 468 45.38 -23.13 21.78
N LEU A 469 44.93 -22.08 22.50
CA LEU A 469 45.15 -21.98 23.94
C LEU A 469 44.20 -22.91 24.71
N SER A 470 44.70 -23.52 25.78
CA SER A 470 43.87 -24.31 26.70
C SER A 470 42.94 -23.42 27.53
N VAL A 471 41.88 -24.00 28.09
CA VAL A 471 40.89 -23.29 28.93
C VAL A 471 41.58 -22.54 30.09
N ASP A 472 42.58 -23.14 30.75
CA ASP A 472 43.30 -22.50 31.85
C ASP A 472 44.13 -21.31 31.38
N GLN A 473 44.80 -21.43 30.22
CA GLN A 473 45.57 -20.34 29.61
C GLN A 473 44.67 -19.19 29.19
N ILE A 474 43.48 -19.51 28.64
CA ILE A 474 42.48 -18.48 28.27
C ILE A 474 41.96 -17.79 29.53
N ALA A 475 41.59 -18.54 30.57
CA ALA A 475 41.11 -17.98 31.82
C ALA A 475 42.15 -17.05 32.47
N GLN A 476 43.42 -17.46 32.50
CA GLN A 476 44.51 -16.64 33.03
C GLN A 476 44.69 -15.34 32.22
N ARG A 477 44.57 -15.42 30.89
CA ARG A 477 44.81 -14.28 29.99
C ARG A 477 43.68 -13.28 29.94
N THR A 478 42.45 -13.76 30.10
CA THR A 478 41.24 -12.92 30.03
C THR A 478 40.73 -12.48 31.40
N GLY A 479 41.21 -13.11 32.48
CA GLY A 479 40.68 -12.88 33.83
C GLY A 479 39.32 -13.57 34.07
N LEU A 480 38.90 -14.48 33.21
CA LEU A 480 37.67 -15.23 33.37
C LEU A 480 37.83 -16.34 34.40
N HIS A 481 36.70 -16.71 35.03
CA HIS A 481 36.72 -17.82 36.01
C HIS A 481 36.87 -19.15 35.29
N ALA A 482 38.00 -19.88 35.53
CA ALA A 482 38.40 -21.06 34.76
C ALA A 482 37.33 -22.16 34.72
N HIS A 483 36.74 -22.50 35.88
CA HIS A 483 35.67 -23.51 35.91
C HIS A 483 34.40 -23.11 35.12
N THR A 484 34.01 -21.85 35.22
CA THR A 484 32.85 -21.35 34.44
C THR A 484 33.13 -21.34 32.94
N LEU A 485 34.36 -20.99 32.56
CA LEU A 485 34.79 -21.02 31.16
C LEU A 485 34.81 -22.46 30.62
N ALA A 486 35.26 -23.43 31.39
CA ALA A 486 35.21 -24.85 31.02
C ALA A 486 33.77 -25.30 30.76
N VAL A 487 32.85 -25.01 31.68
CA VAL A 487 31.41 -25.32 31.51
C VAL A 487 30.84 -24.62 30.30
N ALA A 488 31.23 -23.38 30.03
CA ALA A 488 30.78 -22.63 28.82
C ALA A 488 31.29 -23.28 27.52
N PHE A 489 32.52 -23.77 27.51
CA PHE A 489 33.11 -24.47 26.37
C PHE A 489 32.45 -25.83 26.14
N ASP A 490 32.24 -26.62 27.20
CA ASP A 490 31.48 -27.88 27.10
C ASP A 490 30.07 -27.64 26.57
N THR A 491 29.42 -26.58 27.03
CA THR A 491 28.10 -26.19 26.53
C THR A 491 28.17 -25.74 25.08
N ALA A 492 29.17 -25.00 24.67
CA ALA A 492 29.38 -24.57 23.28
C ALA A 492 29.67 -25.77 22.37
N GLN A 493 30.44 -26.74 22.83
CA GLN A 493 30.67 -27.99 22.12
C GLN A 493 29.40 -28.80 21.94
N ALA A 494 28.62 -28.99 23.00
CA ALA A 494 27.34 -29.68 22.94
C ALA A 494 26.33 -29.02 21.96
N ASN A 495 26.47 -27.70 21.73
CA ASN A 495 25.68 -26.93 20.77
C ASN A 495 26.31 -26.86 19.37
N GLY A 496 27.44 -27.53 19.13
CA GLY A 496 28.12 -27.55 17.84
C GLY A 496 28.81 -26.23 17.47
N LEU A 497 29.08 -25.36 18.45
CA LEU A 497 29.81 -24.11 18.26
C LEU A 497 31.31 -24.28 18.34
N LEU A 498 31.76 -25.28 19.11
CA LEU A 498 33.16 -25.68 19.27
C LEU A 498 33.29 -27.18 19.04
N HIS A 499 34.51 -27.64 18.79
CA HIS A 499 34.88 -29.04 18.80
C HIS A 499 36.19 -29.19 19.59
N GLU A 500 36.39 -30.33 20.17
CA GLU A 500 37.66 -30.68 20.84
C GLU A 500 38.75 -30.86 19.79
N ALA A 501 39.82 -30.09 19.88
CA ALA A 501 40.90 -30.11 18.90
C ALA A 501 42.11 -30.82 19.42
N PRO A 502 42.82 -31.66 18.62
CA PRO A 502 44.13 -32.22 18.98
C PRO A 502 45.16 -31.10 19.20
N GLU A 503 46.13 -31.32 20.09
CA GLU A 503 47.21 -30.35 20.39
C GLU A 503 47.99 -29.90 19.13
N ALA A 504 47.98 -30.69 18.06
CA ALA A 504 48.69 -30.44 16.81
C ALA A 504 47.86 -29.77 15.72
N GLU A 505 46.60 -29.35 16.02
CA GLU A 505 45.75 -28.70 15.02
C GLU A 505 46.23 -27.27 14.72
N THR A 506 46.26 -26.91 13.45
CA THR A 506 46.66 -25.58 13.00
C THR A 506 45.70 -24.53 13.53
N PRO A 507 46.15 -23.41 14.13
CA PRO A 507 45.30 -22.32 14.58
C PRO A 507 44.37 -21.86 13.48
N ARG A 508 43.09 -21.63 13.84
CA ARG A 508 42.08 -21.14 12.91
C ARG A 508 42.05 -19.61 12.93
N ASP A 509 42.12 -19.00 11.77
CA ASP A 509 41.89 -17.57 11.62
C ASP A 509 40.39 -17.24 11.64
N LEU A 510 40.00 -16.33 12.50
CA LEU A 510 38.62 -15.82 12.61
C LEU A 510 38.52 -14.40 12.08
N GLU A 511 39.51 -13.86 11.40
CA GLU A 511 39.53 -12.46 10.95
C GLU A 511 38.37 -12.15 10.00
N ASP A 512 38.02 -13.10 9.14
CA ASP A 512 36.88 -12.98 8.21
C ASP A 512 35.50 -12.88 8.93
N LEU A 513 35.39 -13.49 10.13
CA LEU A 513 34.15 -13.47 10.93
C LEU A 513 34.13 -12.32 11.93
N ALA A 514 35.28 -11.75 12.27
CA ALA A 514 35.40 -10.74 13.33
C ALA A 514 34.45 -9.55 13.11
N ALA A 515 34.39 -9.03 11.90
CA ALA A 515 33.54 -7.89 11.58
C ALA A 515 32.05 -8.22 11.71
N VAL A 516 31.65 -9.45 11.35
CA VAL A 516 30.24 -9.90 11.45
C VAL A 516 29.88 -10.13 12.90
N LEU A 517 30.71 -10.83 13.68
CA LEU A 517 30.43 -11.10 15.09
C LEU A 517 30.43 -9.82 15.93
N ASP A 518 31.27 -8.84 15.61
CA ASP A 518 31.26 -7.51 16.23
C ASP A 518 29.95 -6.76 15.92
N LEU A 519 29.44 -6.86 14.69
CA LEU A 519 28.16 -6.25 14.28
C LEU A 519 27.00 -6.94 14.99
N GLU A 520 26.93 -8.26 14.96
CA GLU A 520 25.86 -9.03 15.59
C GLU A 520 25.81 -8.85 17.11
N SER A 521 26.97 -8.76 17.76
CA SER A 521 27.05 -8.43 19.19
C SER A 521 26.42 -7.04 19.48
N PHE A 522 26.68 -6.07 18.63
CA PHE A 522 26.06 -4.75 18.74
C PHE A 522 24.55 -4.81 18.48
N ASN A 523 24.11 -5.46 17.42
CA ASN A 523 22.69 -5.59 17.03
C ASN A 523 21.89 -6.24 18.17
N CYS A 524 22.40 -7.30 18.74
CA CYS A 524 21.77 -8.01 19.84
C CYS A 524 21.55 -7.13 21.09
N ARG A 525 22.47 -6.22 21.37
CA ARG A 525 22.37 -5.31 22.53
C ARG A 525 21.46 -4.12 22.33
N HIS A 526 21.37 -3.63 21.09
CA HIS A 526 20.74 -2.33 20.83
C HIS A 526 19.44 -2.44 20.04
N TRP A 527 19.36 -3.32 19.05
CA TRP A 527 18.27 -3.30 18.08
C TRP A 527 17.40 -4.55 18.08
N ASN A 528 18.02 -5.74 18.15
CA ASN A 528 17.26 -6.99 18.14
C ASN A 528 16.78 -7.39 19.53
N ARG A 529 16.48 -6.42 20.36
CA ARG A 529 15.88 -6.63 21.67
C ARG A 529 14.37 -6.86 21.55
N LEU A 530 13.83 -7.66 22.46
CA LEU A 530 12.41 -7.99 22.47
C LEU A 530 11.51 -6.74 22.58
N ASP A 531 11.89 -5.78 23.42
CA ASP A 531 11.17 -4.52 23.60
C ASP A 531 11.19 -3.64 22.34
N ALA A 532 12.31 -3.57 21.63
CA ALA A 532 12.40 -2.85 20.36
C ALA A 532 11.50 -3.51 19.29
N MET A 533 11.52 -4.85 19.21
CA MET A 533 10.67 -5.57 18.26
C MET A 533 9.19 -5.39 18.57
N LEU A 534 8.80 -5.43 19.86
CA LEU A 534 7.41 -5.18 20.27
C LEU A 534 6.97 -3.75 19.94
N ALA A 535 7.83 -2.75 20.14
CA ALA A 535 7.55 -1.37 19.77
C ALA A 535 7.27 -1.25 18.26
N VAL A 536 8.10 -1.85 17.41
CA VAL A 536 7.89 -1.86 15.95
C VAL A 536 6.58 -2.55 15.57
N LEU A 537 6.22 -3.66 16.22
CA LEU A 537 4.96 -4.35 15.95
C LEU A 537 3.73 -3.54 16.37
N HIS A 538 3.84 -2.72 17.42
CA HIS A 538 2.75 -1.87 17.90
C HIS A 538 2.63 -0.55 17.14
N ASP A 539 3.75 0.12 16.91
CA ASP A 539 3.81 1.50 16.42
C ASP A 539 4.03 1.59 14.91
N GLY A 540 4.26 0.44 14.28
CA GLY A 540 4.64 0.35 12.87
C GLY A 540 6.11 0.66 12.63
N LEU A 541 6.50 0.59 11.36
CA LEU A 541 7.87 0.85 10.93
C LEU A 541 8.14 2.36 10.98
N ASP A 542 8.66 2.88 12.10
CA ASP A 542 8.98 4.30 12.25
C ASP A 542 10.46 4.58 11.92
N ARG A 543 10.69 5.23 10.80
CA ARG A 543 12.01 5.71 10.37
C ARG A 543 12.70 6.62 11.38
N ARG A 544 11.94 7.32 12.22
CA ARG A 544 12.50 8.24 13.21
C ARG A 544 13.41 7.55 14.22
N ALA A 545 13.21 6.27 14.49
CA ALA A 545 14.11 5.50 15.36
C ALA A 545 15.52 5.37 14.75
N PHE A 546 15.62 5.20 13.43
CA PHE A 546 16.89 5.16 12.69
C PHE A 546 17.54 6.56 12.59
N GLU A 547 16.76 7.60 12.35
CA GLU A 547 17.23 8.99 12.26
C GLU A 547 17.65 9.54 13.62
N GLN A 548 17.01 9.11 14.71
CA GLN A 548 17.30 9.52 16.09
C GLN A 548 18.40 8.66 16.74
N THR A 549 18.72 7.48 16.18
CA THR A 549 19.88 6.72 16.66
C THR A 549 21.11 7.59 16.43
N PRO A 550 21.81 8.03 17.49
CA PRO A 550 23.01 8.83 17.31
C PRO A 550 23.88 8.10 16.32
N LYS A 551 24.34 8.78 15.28
CA LYS A 551 25.28 8.25 14.29
C LYS A 551 26.55 7.85 15.07
N HIS A 552 26.50 6.66 15.70
CA HIS A 552 27.60 6.21 16.57
C HIS A 552 28.74 5.85 15.63
N PRO A 553 29.86 6.59 15.63
CA PRO A 553 30.95 6.38 14.66
C PRO A 553 31.50 4.95 14.68
N GLN A 554 31.43 4.28 15.82
CA GLN A 554 31.86 2.89 15.95
C GLN A 554 30.93 1.92 15.28
N LEU A 555 29.60 2.17 15.32
CA LEU A 555 28.62 1.33 14.64
C LEU A 555 28.77 1.42 13.13
N GLN A 556 28.87 2.64 12.61
CA GLN A 556 29.09 2.87 11.18
C GLN A 556 30.37 2.13 10.71
N ARG A 557 31.45 2.20 11.50
CA ARG A 557 32.68 1.48 11.18
C ARG A 557 32.54 -0.05 11.23
N ARG A 558 31.77 -0.58 12.19
CA ARG A 558 31.47 -2.03 12.27
C ARG A 558 30.67 -2.51 11.10
N TYR A 559 29.56 -1.81 10.81
CA TYR A 559 28.72 -2.10 9.65
C TYR A 559 29.52 -2.03 8.33
N GLN A 560 30.33 -1.00 8.17
CA GLN A 560 31.20 -0.85 7.00
C GLN A 560 32.18 -1.98 6.83
N ARG A 561 32.85 -2.39 7.93
CA ARG A 561 33.79 -3.54 7.90
C ARG A 561 33.05 -4.82 7.55
N ALA A 562 31.88 -5.06 8.11
CA ALA A 562 31.06 -6.24 7.83
C ALA A 562 30.62 -6.30 6.36
N VAL A 563 30.19 -5.17 5.79
CA VAL A 563 29.71 -5.09 4.41
C VAL A 563 30.85 -4.96 3.38
N ALA A 564 31.99 -4.34 3.74
CA ALA A 564 33.11 -4.03 2.83
C ALA A 564 34.22 -5.07 2.80
N GLY A 565 34.07 -6.26 3.38
CA GLY A 565 35.11 -7.30 3.48
C GLY A 565 35.86 -7.61 2.16
N ALA A 566 36.94 -8.33 2.22
CA ALA A 566 37.84 -8.66 1.08
C ALA A 566 37.06 -9.24 -0.13
N ASP A 567 36.03 -10.01 0.12
CA ASP A 567 35.15 -10.59 -0.90
C ASP A 567 34.43 -9.54 -1.75
N LYS A 568 34.05 -8.39 -1.16
CA LYS A 568 33.39 -7.31 -1.90
C LYS A 568 34.34 -6.64 -2.91
N GLN A 569 35.59 -6.48 -2.55
CA GLN A 569 36.60 -5.98 -3.47
C GLN A 569 36.81 -6.95 -4.65
N LEU A 570 36.80 -8.26 -4.37
CA LEU A 570 36.85 -9.28 -5.40
C LEU A 570 35.63 -9.25 -6.32
N ALA A 571 34.42 -9.14 -5.71
CA ALA A 571 33.16 -8.99 -6.46
C ALA A 571 33.21 -7.77 -7.39
N ALA A 572 33.61 -6.61 -6.88
CA ALA A 572 33.76 -5.38 -7.65
C ALA A 572 34.77 -5.57 -8.79
N GLN A 573 35.90 -6.22 -8.53
CA GLN A 573 36.91 -6.51 -9.57
C GLN A 573 36.40 -7.44 -10.65
N LEU A 574 35.66 -8.49 -10.31
CA LEU A 574 35.07 -9.41 -11.28
C LEU A 574 33.99 -8.72 -12.11
N THR A 575 33.16 -7.91 -11.47
CA THR A 575 32.11 -7.13 -12.13
C THR A 575 32.69 -6.17 -13.14
N TRP A 576 33.77 -5.44 -12.81
CA TRP A 576 34.44 -4.56 -13.76
C TRP A 576 35.13 -5.31 -14.92
N ARG A 577 35.60 -6.54 -14.70
CA ARG A 577 36.10 -7.37 -15.82
C ARG A 577 35.02 -7.67 -16.83
N LYS A 578 33.78 -7.92 -16.38
CA LYS A 578 32.64 -8.19 -17.26
C LYS A 578 32.11 -6.92 -17.90
N ALA A 579 31.82 -5.91 -17.10
CA ALA A 579 31.22 -4.66 -17.55
C ALA A 579 32.08 -3.89 -18.55
N LEU A 580 33.41 -3.96 -18.42
CA LEU A 580 34.36 -3.17 -19.20
C LEU A 580 35.23 -4.02 -20.14
N HIS A 581 34.71 -5.10 -20.72
CA HIS A 581 35.45 -5.99 -21.59
C HIS A 581 36.10 -5.25 -22.79
N ASN A 582 35.49 -4.16 -23.28
CA ASN A 582 35.95 -3.29 -24.38
C ASN A 582 36.04 -1.81 -23.97
N ALA A 583 36.48 -1.51 -22.76
CA ALA A 583 36.33 -0.21 -22.15
C ALA A 583 37.03 0.94 -22.86
N PRO A 584 36.35 2.10 -23.01
CA PRO A 584 36.92 3.35 -23.44
C PRO A 584 37.96 3.89 -22.44
N ARG A 585 38.79 4.86 -22.86
CA ARG A 585 39.76 5.53 -21.99
C ARG A 585 39.12 6.46 -20.94
N ALA A 586 37.88 6.84 -21.15
CA ALA A 586 37.08 7.68 -20.27
C ALA A 586 35.75 6.96 -19.92
N ILE A 587 35.30 7.07 -18.69
CA ILE A 587 34.05 6.48 -18.19
C ILE A 587 33.27 7.49 -17.35
N ALA A 588 31.99 7.57 -17.60
CA ALA A 588 31.03 8.32 -16.81
C ALA A 588 30.32 7.33 -15.85
N LEU A 589 30.69 7.34 -14.59
CA LEU A 589 30.16 6.46 -13.54
C LEU A 589 29.29 7.26 -12.56
N LEU A 590 28.13 6.71 -12.21
CA LEU A 590 27.36 7.14 -11.05
C LEU A 590 27.39 6.00 -10.00
N ASP A 591 28.07 6.22 -8.89
CA ASP A 591 28.17 5.26 -7.78
C ASP A 591 27.32 5.76 -6.61
N ILE A 592 26.20 5.08 -6.36
CA ILE A 592 25.32 5.34 -5.21
C ILE A 592 25.64 4.28 -4.16
N CYS A 593 26.33 4.68 -3.10
CA CYS A 593 26.91 3.74 -2.15
C CYS A 593 26.55 4.05 -0.70
N ALA A 594 26.29 2.99 0.08
CA ALA A 594 26.16 3.05 1.53
C ALA A 594 27.49 2.75 2.26
N THR A 595 28.50 2.20 1.56
CA THR A 595 29.65 1.51 2.17
C THR A 595 31.03 2.02 1.76
N GLY A 596 31.14 3.22 1.20
CA GLY A 596 32.44 3.84 0.92
C GLY A 596 32.98 3.64 -0.50
N ALA A 597 32.09 3.52 -1.49
CA ALA A 597 32.40 3.50 -2.91
C ALA A 597 33.45 2.43 -3.32
N VAL A 598 33.27 1.21 -2.84
CA VAL A 598 34.18 0.07 -3.10
C VAL A 598 34.31 -0.20 -4.60
N TYR A 599 33.24 -0.06 -5.36
CA TYR A 599 33.21 -0.24 -6.82
C TYR A 599 34.05 0.82 -7.53
N THR A 600 33.90 2.08 -7.15
CA THR A 600 34.73 3.19 -7.67
C THR A 600 36.22 2.97 -7.32
N GLN A 601 36.54 2.58 -6.08
CA GLN A 601 37.93 2.30 -5.68
C GLN A 601 38.53 1.13 -6.46
N ALA A 602 37.78 0.04 -6.65
CA ALA A 602 38.22 -1.10 -7.42
C ALA A 602 38.46 -0.76 -8.91
N LEU A 603 37.69 0.17 -9.46
CA LEU A 603 37.84 0.69 -10.80
C LEU A 603 39.13 1.52 -10.93
N LEU A 604 39.34 2.48 -10.02
CA LEU A 604 40.48 3.39 -10.01
C LEU A 604 41.82 2.67 -9.79
N SER A 605 41.82 1.56 -9.03
CA SER A 605 43.02 0.76 -8.78
C SER A 605 43.56 0.03 -10.03
N ARG A 606 42.77 -0.11 -11.08
CA ARG A 606 43.09 -0.95 -12.25
C ARG A 606 43.70 -0.22 -13.43
N ARG A 607 43.31 1.04 -13.69
CA ARG A 607 43.75 1.80 -14.85
C ARG A 607 43.69 3.31 -14.57
N ARG A 608 44.56 4.08 -15.21
CA ARG A 608 44.40 5.54 -15.31
C ARG A 608 43.26 5.83 -16.28
N LEU A 609 42.02 5.82 -15.75
CA LEU A 609 40.80 6.16 -16.49
C LEU A 609 40.47 7.63 -16.23
N ASP A 610 40.00 8.31 -17.25
CA ASP A 610 39.44 9.66 -17.10
C ASP A 610 38.01 9.52 -16.53
N CYS A 611 37.85 9.88 -15.24
CA CYS A 611 36.58 9.80 -14.51
C CYS A 611 35.95 11.18 -14.26
N ARG A 612 36.34 12.24 -15.02
CA ARG A 612 35.86 13.60 -14.77
C ARG A 612 34.34 13.75 -14.86
N ALA A 613 33.68 12.92 -15.66
CA ALA A 613 32.23 12.87 -15.77
C ALA A 613 31.54 12.01 -14.69
N SER A 614 32.34 11.35 -13.83
CA SER A 614 31.78 10.46 -12.78
C SER A 614 31.27 11.25 -11.58
N ARG A 615 30.34 10.65 -10.83
CA ARG A 615 29.76 11.17 -9.60
C ARG A 615 29.64 10.07 -8.57
N ILE A 616 29.86 10.41 -7.32
CA ILE A 616 29.59 9.53 -6.17
C ILE A 616 28.49 10.17 -5.34
N VAL A 617 27.43 9.41 -5.07
CA VAL A 617 26.36 9.79 -4.13
C VAL A 617 26.46 8.90 -2.92
N GLN A 618 26.79 9.50 -1.79
CA GLN A 618 26.99 8.79 -0.56
C GLN A 618 25.77 8.92 0.35
N LEU A 619 25.18 7.75 0.68
CA LEU A 619 24.05 7.65 1.58
C LEU A 619 24.56 7.32 2.98
N GLY A 620 24.77 8.34 3.82
CA GLY A 620 25.32 8.19 5.17
C GLY A 620 26.74 8.75 5.32
N GLY A 621 27.01 9.50 6.39
CA GLY A 621 28.19 10.34 6.59
C GLY A 621 29.54 9.61 6.70
N LEU A 622 30.00 9.03 5.62
CA LEU A 622 31.26 8.28 5.50
C LEU A 622 32.33 9.13 4.85
N ASN A 623 33.61 8.86 5.19
CA ASN A 623 34.71 9.53 4.51
C ASN A 623 34.73 9.13 3.03
N PRO A 624 34.71 10.11 2.12
CA PRO A 624 34.80 9.82 0.69
C PRO A 624 36.15 9.15 0.36
N PRO A 625 36.19 8.33 -0.71
CA PRO A 625 37.48 7.83 -1.18
C PRO A 625 38.36 9.02 -1.60
N ALA A 626 39.67 8.90 -1.35
CA ALA A 626 40.66 9.88 -1.82
C ALA A 626 40.77 9.83 -3.36
N ALA A 627 39.85 10.46 -4.07
CA ALA A 627 39.80 10.54 -5.52
C ALA A 627 39.26 11.91 -5.94
N ASP A 628 39.74 12.42 -7.07
CA ASP A 628 39.28 13.67 -7.69
C ASP A 628 37.87 13.57 -8.31
N ILE A 629 36.98 12.72 -7.77
CA ILE A 629 35.62 12.54 -8.23
C ILE A 629 34.69 13.33 -7.30
N PRO A 630 33.80 14.18 -7.83
CA PRO A 630 32.85 14.92 -7.02
C PRO A 630 31.94 14.00 -6.19
N VAL A 631 31.93 14.24 -4.89
CA VAL A 631 31.04 13.54 -3.95
C VAL A 631 29.89 14.45 -3.59
N HIS A 632 28.68 13.96 -3.75
CA HIS A 632 27.45 14.66 -3.43
C HIS A 632 26.81 14.05 -2.17
N SER A 633 26.30 14.88 -1.28
CA SER A 633 25.47 14.43 -0.17
C SER A 633 24.03 14.18 -0.62
N HIS A 634 23.35 13.39 0.13
CA HIS A 634 22.08 12.69 -0.05
C HIS A 634 20.86 13.47 -0.59
N GLU A 635 20.82 14.78 -0.65
CA GLU A 635 19.55 15.53 -0.57
C GLU A 635 18.61 15.42 -1.81
N ASN A 636 19.04 14.94 -2.96
CA ASN A 636 18.09 14.68 -4.06
C ASN A 636 18.69 13.84 -5.21
N LEU A 637 18.48 12.52 -5.19
CA LEU A 637 18.84 11.62 -6.29
C LEU A 637 18.15 11.99 -7.61
N VAL A 638 16.96 12.59 -7.53
CA VAL A 638 16.17 13.01 -8.69
C VAL A 638 16.69 14.33 -9.30
N GLN A 639 17.40 15.15 -8.54
CA GLN A 639 17.91 16.47 -9.00
C GLN A 639 19.34 16.43 -9.56
N LEU A 640 19.95 15.25 -9.73
CA LEU A 640 21.22 15.13 -10.40
C LEU A 640 21.08 15.52 -11.88
N ASP A 641 21.62 16.68 -12.28
CA ASP A 641 21.51 17.20 -13.66
C ASP A 641 22.34 16.42 -14.70
N ALA A 642 23.21 15.50 -14.27
CA ALA A 642 24.08 14.74 -15.15
C ALA A 642 23.33 13.56 -15.80
N ARG A 643 23.52 13.38 -17.11
CA ARG A 643 22.98 12.29 -17.93
C ARG A 643 24.09 11.64 -18.76
N GLY A 644 23.81 10.48 -19.34
CA GLY A 644 24.71 9.77 -20.21
C GLY A 644 25.80 8.98 -19.48
N PHE A 645 25.43 8.43 -18.30
CA PHE A 645 26.34 7.54 -17.58
C PHE A 645 26.55 6.22 -18.32
N ASP A 646 27.79 5.79 -18.40
CA ASP A 646 28.14 4.48 -18.93
C ASP A 646 27.78 3.36 -17.95
N VAL A 647 27.90 3.65 -16.65
CA VAL A 647 27.55 2.70 -15.60
C VAL A 647 26.91 3.42 -14.42
N ILE A 648 25.83 2.85 -13.88
CA ILE A 648 25.27 3.20 -12.58
C ILE A 648 25.49 2.02 -11.63
N VAL A 649 26.00 2.29 -10.44
CA VAL A 649 26.20 1.30 -9.37
C VAL A 649 25.25 1.63 -8.22
N LEU A 650 24.50 0.64 -7.75
CA LEU A 650 23.72 0.68 -6.52
C LEU A 650 24.39 -0.26 -5.53
N ASP A 651 25.24 0.29 -4.65
CA ASP A 651 26.04 -0.46 -3.72
C ASP A 651 25.38 -0.52 -2.34
N ASN A 652 24.64 -1.60 -2.08
CA ASN A 652 23.87 -1.85 -0.86
C ASN A 652 22.92 -0.68 -0.51
N THR A 653 22.17 -0.22 -1.50
CA THR A 653 21.32 0.96 -1.37
C THR A 653 19.89 0.75 -1.90
N LEU A 654 19.64 -0.31 -2.69
CA LEU A 654 18.34 -0.54 -3.31
C LEU A 654 17.21 -0.80 -2.30
N HIS A 655 17.54 -1.34 -1.12
CA HIS A 655 16.57 -1.52 -0.03
C HIS A 655 16.09 -0.20 0.57
N GLN A 656 16.77 0.92 0.30
CA GLN A 656 16.36 2.23 0.77
C GLN A 656 15.23 2.76 -0.10
N PRO A 657 14.08 3.18 0.47
CA PRO A 657 12.91 3.61 -0.28
C PRO A 657 13.19 4.75 -1.28
N GLU A 658 14.08 5.68 -0.95
CA GLU A 658 14.45 6.80 -1.81
C GLU A 658 15.15 6.33 -3.08
N VAL A 659 16.05 5.35 -2.95
CA VAL A 659 16.77 4.77 -4.08
C VAL A 659 15.82 3.93 -4.92
N ALA A 660 15.00 3.10 -4.27
CA ALA A 660 14.01 2.27 -4.96
C ALA A 660 13.00 3.13 -5.76
N GLN A 661 12.51 4.23 -5.18
CA GLN A 661 11.61 5.18 -5.85
C GLN A 661 12.32 5.96 -6.97
N ALA A 662 13.59 6.30 -6.80
CA ALA A 662 14.37 7.02 -7.81
C ALA A 662 14.85 6.11 -8.96
N LEU A 663 14.76 4.79 -8.83
CA LEU A 663 15.31 3.84 -9.80
C LEU A 663 14.86 4.12 -11.25
N PRO A 664 13.57 4.36 -11.57
CA PRO A 664 13.17 4.69 -12.93
C PRO A 664 13.88 5.93 -13.48
N ALA A 665 13.97 7.00 -12.69
CA ALA A 665 14.65 8.24 -13.09
C ALA A 665 16.17 8.06 -13.20
N LEU A 666 16.77 7.17 -12.44
CA LEU A 666 18.19 6.81 -12.55
C LEU A 666 18.47 6.05 -13.86
N LEU A 667 17.59 5.14 -14.25
CA LEU A 667 17.72 4.39 -15.51
C LEU A 667 17.63 5.29 -16.76
N GLU A 668 16.85 6.37 -16.71
CA GLU A 668 16.79 7.38 -17.76
C GLU A 668 18.10 8.17 -17.93
N ARG A 669 18.99 8.11 -16.95
CA ARG A 669 20.29 8.78 -16.96
C ARG A 669 21.41 7.93 -17.54
N LEU A 670 21.17 6.65 -17.75
CA LEU A 670 22.08 5.77 -18.47
C LEU A 670 22.20 6.19 -19.96
N GLY A 671 23.39 6.12 -20.48
CA GLY A 671 23.64 6.21 -21.91
C GLY A 671 22.96 5.08 -22.69
N PRO A 672 23.00 5.14 -24.05
CA PRO A 672 22.34 4.11 -24.88
C PRO A 672 22.82 2.68 -24.57
N ASP A 673 24.12 2.50 -24.35
CA ASP A 673 24.75 1.23 -24.00
C ASP A 673 25.08 1.13 -22.50
N GLY A 674 24.43 1.97 -21.70
CA GLY A 674 24.69 2.08 -20.28
C GLY A 674 24.29 0.83 -19.51
N GLN A 675 25.06 0.50 -18.48
CA GLN A 675 24.91 -0.69 -17.64
C GLN A 675 24.53 -0.32 -16.22
N LEU A 676 23.78 -1.21 -15.55
CA LEU A 676 23.43 -1.07 -14.14
C LEU A 676 24.06 -2.22 -13.35
N ILE A 677 24.77 -1.88 -12.28
CA ILE A 677 25.30 -2.84 -11.30
C ILE A 677 24.51 -2.68 -10.03
N ILE A 678 23.97 -3.77 -9.52
CA ILE A 678 23.29 -3.84 -8.22
C ILE A 678 24.04 -4.83 -7.34
N ASP A 679 24.61 -4.33 -6.25
CA ASP A 679 25.20 -5.14 -5.19
C ASP A 679 24.33 -5.01 -3.94
N GLU A 680 23.54 -6.05 -3.64
CA GLU A 680 22.50 -5.97 -2.62
C GLU A 680 22.33 -7.31 -1.88
N ILE A 681 21.80 -7.24 -0.67
CA ILE A 681 21.27 -8.40 0.04
C ILE A 681 19.85 -8.64 -0.44
N PHE A 682 19.64 -9.75 -1.15
CA PHE A 682 18.31 -10.11 -1.64
C PHE A 682 17.61 -11.07 -0.69
N PHE A 683 16.36 -10.81 -0.41
CA PHE A 683 15.49 -11.64 0.44
C PHE A 683 15.02 -12.89 -0.32
N ASN A 684 15.88 -13.90 -0.44
CA ASN A 684 15.61 -15.09 -1.26
C ASN A 684 15.40 -16.38 -0.46
N ASP A 685 16.06 -16.52 0.70
CA ASP A 685 16.10 -17.74 1.50
C ASP A 685 16.11 -17.45 3.02
N THR A 686 16.11 -18.51 3.82
CA THR A 686 16.06 -18.41 5.28
C THR A 686 17.28 -17.67 5.88
N ALA A 687 18.44 -17.80 5.25
CA ALA A 687 19.67 -17.20 5.76
C ALA A 687 19.68 -15.68 5.48
N SER A 688 19.32 -15.25 4.28
CA SER A 688 19.16 -13.83 3.97
C SER A 688 17.99 -13.20 4.75
N ALA A 689 16.95 -13.99 5.09
CA ALA A 689 15.84 -13.55 5.93
C ALA A 689 16.27 -13.18 7.36
N ALA A 690 17.30 -13.84 7.91
CA ALA A 690 17.79 -13.52 9.25
C ALA A 690 18.34 -12.08 9.33
N VAL A 691 19.06 -11.63 8.31
CA VAL A 691 19.56 -10.24 8.21
C VAL A 691 18.40 -9.24 8.08
N GLY A 692 17.26 -9.67 7.51
CA GLY A 692 16.05 -8.85 7.41
C GLY A 692 15.47 -8.44 8.76
N VAL A 693 15.75 -9.18 9.84
CA VAL A 693 15.31 -8.82 11.21
C VAL A 693 15.91 -7.50 11.67
N ASP A 694 17.17 -7.24 11.32
CA ASP A 694 17.84 -5.99 11.66
C ASP A 694 17.12 -4.78 11.08
N TRP A 695 16.61 -4.89 9.87
CA TRP A 695 15.91 -3.79 9.18
C TRP A 695 14.49 -3.56 9.66
N LEU A 696 13.83 -4.58 10.22
CA LEU A 696 12.55 -4.38 10.89
C LEU A 696 12.68 -3.45 12.09
N THR A 697 13.77 -3.60 12.85
CA THR A 697 14.01 -2.81 14.07
C THR A 697 14.70 -1.47 13.82
N HIS A 698 15.37 -1.31 12.66
CA HIS A 698 16.19 -0.14 12.36
C HIS A 698 15.51 0.98 11.57
N GLY A 699 14.54 0.70 10.78
CA GLY A 699 14.06 1.80 9.97
C GLY A 699 13.07 1.47 8.89
N GLY A 700 12.37 0.38 9.02
CA GLY A 700 11.24 0.12 8.16
C GLY A 700 11.59 -0.15 6.70
N CYS A 701 12.79 -0.68 6.46
CA CYS A 701 13.21 -1.10 5.14
C CYS A 701 12.99 -2.60 4.97
N GLN A 702 12.66 -3.01 3.76
CA GLN A 702 12.57 -4.41 3.39
C GLN A 702 13.53 -4.67 2.25
N TYR A 703 14.38 -5.69 2.39
CA TYR A 703 15.22 -6.11 1.28
C TYR A 703 14.39 -6.58 0.08
N PRO A 704 14.75 -6.18 -1.14
CA PRO A 704 14.04 -6.58 -2.34
C PRO A 704 14.24 -8.08 -2.60
N ARG A 705 13.26 -8.71 -3.26
CA ARG A 705 13.44 -10.06 -3.79
C ARG A 705 14.15 -9.97 -5.13
N GLN A 706 15.21 -10.76 -5.32
CA GLN A 706 15.99 -10.79 -6.55
C GLN A 706 15.12 -10.99 -7.79
N ALA A 707 14.18 -11.95 -7.75
CA ALA A 707 13.28 -12.23 -8.86
C ALA A 707 12.37 -11.03 -9.22
N GLU A 708 11.92 -10.26 -8.23
CA GLU A 708 11.09 -9.07 -8.45
C GLU A 708 11.89 -7.96 -9.13
N VAL A 709 13.13 -7.73 -8.68
CA VAL A 709 14.03 -6.74 -9.29
C VAL A 709 14.38 -7.12 -10.72
N VAL A 710 14.75 -8.37 -10.96
CA VAL A 710 15.06 -8.87 -12.31
C VAL A 710 13.85 -8.72 -13.23
N THR A 711 12.65 -9.08 -12.76
CA THR A 711 11.41 -8.95 -13.55
C THR A 711 11.08 -7.49 -13.86
N ALA A 712 11.25 -6.59 -12.89
CA ALA A 712 10.97 -5.17 -13.07
C ALA A 712 11.92 -4.53 -14.11
N LEU A 713 13.21 -4.86 -14.04
CA LEU A 713 14.20 -4.34 -14.97
C LEU A 713 14.09 -4.99 -16.37
N ALA A 714 13.70 -6.26 -16.46
CA ALA A 714 13.44 -6.92 -17.74
C ALA A 714 12.29 -6.23 -18.50
N ARG A 715 11.26 -5.75 -17.82
CA ARG A 715 10.17 -4.95 -18.44
C ARG A 715 10.66 -3.62 -19.00
N GLN A 716 11.80 -3.14 -18.55
CA GLN A 716 12.46 -1.90 -19.04
C GLN A 716 13.57 -2.18 -20.07
N GLY A 717 13.65 -3.42 -20.55
CA GLY A 717 14.60 -3.83 -21.60
C GLY A 717 15.99 -4.18 -21.10
N PHE A 718 16.13 -4.55 -19.82
CA PHE A 718 17.42 -5.01 -19.28
C PHE A 718 17.47 -6.53 -19.13
N VAL A 719 18.64 -7.09 -19.45
CA VAL A 719 18.97 -8.50 -19.20
C VAL A 719 19.88 -8.59 -18.01
N ALA A 720 19.54 -9.48 -17.07
CA ALA A 720 20.26 -9.66 -15.83
C ALA A 720 21.29 -10.80 -15.92
N GLU A 721 22.48 -10.56 -15.38
CA GLU A 721 23.50 -11.59 -15.16
C GLU A 721 23.95 -11.54 -13.70
N GLN A 722 23.92 -12.68 -12.99
CA GLN A 722 24.51 -12.78 -11.65
C GLN A 722 26.02 -12.91 -11.81
N VAL A 723 26.77 -11.95 -11.26
CA VAL A 723 28.22 -11.92 -11.35
C VAL A 723 28.88 -12.61 -10.16
N TRP A 724 28.34 -12.37 -8.95
CA TRP A 724 28.89 -12.86 -7.71
C TRP A 724 27.81 -13.10 -6.67
N ARG A 725 27.99 -14.12 -5.84
CA ARG A 725 27.20 -14.38 -4.65
C ARG A 725 28.11 -14.69 -3.48
N ARG A 726 27.95 -13.95 -2.39
CA ARG A 726 28.60 -14.26 -1.11
C ARG A 726 27.80 -15.36 -0.41
N GLU A 727 28.47 -16.42 -0.04
CA GLU A 727 27.85 -17.52 0.73
C GLU A 727 28.34 -17.52 2.19
N SER A 728 29.45 -16.84 2.48
CA SER A 728 30.20 -17.06 3.74
C SER A 728 29.88 -16.07 4.85
N THR A 729 29.43 -14.86 4.59
CA THR A 729 29.29 -13.83 5.65
C THR A 729 28.00 -13.00 5.63
N ILE A 730 27.57 -12.47 4.51
CA ILE A 730 26.40 -11.57 4.44
C ILE A 730 25.60 -11.80 3.13
N TYR A 731 25.23 -12.95 2.77
CA TYR A 731 24.30 -13.33 1.66
C TYR A 731 24.05 -12.27 0.56
N GLN A 732 25.08 -11.53 0.21
CA GLN A 732 25.07 -10.42 -0.74
C GLN A 732 25.26 -10.96 -2.15
N CYS A 733 24.54 -10.40 -3.11
CA CYS A 733 24.61 -10.80 -4.51
C CYS A 733 24.87 -9.58 -5.39
N THR A 734 25.84 -9.71 -6.30
CA THR A 734 26.13 -8.70 -7.31
C THR A 734 25.52 -9.11 -8.63
N MET A 735 24.67 -8.27 -9.19
CA MET A 735 23.99 -8.44 -10.47
C MET A 735 24.46 -7.37 -11.43
N LEU A 736 24.74 -7.76 -12.69
CA LEU A 736 24.98 -6.87 -13.81
C LEU A 736 23.76 -6.87 -14.73
N PHE A 737 23.27 -5.71 -15.09
CA PHE A 737 22.15 -5.52 -16.00
C PHE A 737 22.63 -4.76 -17.24
N THR A 738 22.40 -5.34 -18.42
CA THR A 738 22.73 -4.77 -19.71
C THR A 738 21.46 -4.59 -20.53
N ARG A 739 21.41 -3.60 -21.43
CA ARG A 739 20.25 -3.45 -22.31
C ARG A 739 20.14 -4.65 -23.26
N SER A 740 18.93 -5.14 -23.46
CA SER A 740 18.65 -6.19 -24.46
C SER A 740 18.94 -5.65 -25.86
N LEU A 741 19.66 -6.43 -26.66
CA LEU A 741 19.93 -6.12 -28.08
C LEU A 741 18.72 -6.44 -28.99
N GLU A 742 17.66 -7.07 -28.46
CA GLU A 742 16.43 -7.31 -29.20
C GLU A 742 15.54 -6.05 -29.14
N LYS A 743 15.40 -5.42 -30.34
CA LYS A 743 14.41 -4.38 -30.60
C LYS A 743 13.06 -4.98 -30.96
#